data_9c3e36e0e21c3c2d1e08516a82692cee
#
_entry.id   9c3e36e0e21c3c2d1e08516a82692cee
#
_cell.length_a   1.000
_cell.length_b   1.000
_cell.length_c   1.000
_cell.angle_alpha   90.00
_cell.angle_beta   90.00
_cell.angle_gamma   90.00
#
_symmetry.space_group_name_H-M   'P 1'
#
loop_
_entity.id
_entity.type
_entity.pdbx_description
1 polymer ?
#
loop_
_entity_poly.entity_id
_entity_poly.type
_entity_poly.pdbx_seq_one_letter_code
_entity_poly.pdbx_strand_id
1 'polypeptide(L)'
;MRPPRPLLVLLALALVGSGLRGGEPAPRPAARAGEFRLPLLSQNKQSGLLTGTGARTQPDGTVWLETARVEHQYPAGPTNVQLLILATNCVVDLRANRVSSAAGLHVATGDGQLALEGTGFQWQQTTGELIVSNQVHTRIRKRPADPAAAGEVLTIRAGEMQLHLASNQVTFRRQVQAADPDLEVRAERLAARRGPAGRFDRLEVEGDVEILSRRDGSRTTSERAEYRLTEAGEEIELTGRPRWTDAVREAQADLFRLERGVGAAPQTLRALGRAGLKLPLSTNSPSLWPLPESAPAAPAGAPEPGRDFVRLTAEALSLFLPPTNGPVLGVLAETNVVIADLADAWRATAAQARLTNDVLELSGAPHWSGRGREVSGERLRLNLRERAVAVLGGARLRLPAGAFTPAGLAALPTHRPPARAWTNLFVVVEAEAAHFAAGRLTFAPPVRARVSAGEQPLGELTCRDLTVLYRDQLEAIEAVGTVRLEQFARPERPGLTRSLECERLRAEFAADGFLRQLEADGGVTARQRESREAARAAQLTEVRAQRVQAWFVPGTNRLDHATAAGQVRVSRGDRRAEGERATYTAATGRLELTGQPRVETAEGRITGAEVLTWDTRRQRAGGRGAFRLEWTALPDRLRTNILARPLGR
;
A
#
# COMPACT_ATOMS: atom_id res chain seq x y z
N MET A 1 -25.38 14.49 7.68
CA MET A 1 -24.43 15.56 7.36
C MET A 1 -24.43 15.75 5.85
N ARG A 2 -24.79 16.93 5.39
CA ARG A 2 -24.90 17.22 3.94
C ARG A 2 -23.51 17.40 3.33
N PRO A 3 -23.25 16.94 2.10
CA PRO A 3 -21.96 17.17 1.41
C PRO A 3 -21.74 18.66 1.19
N PRO A 4 -20.48 19.12 1.15
CA PRO A 4 -20.19 20.49 0.78
C PRO A 4 -20.66 20.72 -0.66
N ARG A 5 -21.65 21.59 -0.81
CA ARG A 5 -22.07 22.05 -2.12
C ARG A 5 -21.03 23.05 -2.64
N PRO A 6 -20.68 22.98 -3.92
CA PRO A 6 -19.68 23.86 -4.50
C PRO A 6 -20.09 25.32 -4.43
N LEU A 7 -19.07 26.13 -4.30
CA LEU A 7 -19.07 27.57 -4.33
C LEU A 7 -19.72 28.09 -5.62
N LEU A 8 -20.99 28.45 -5.61
CA LEU A 8 -21.68 28.89 -6.82
C LEU A 8 -22.86 29.79 -6.53
N VAL A 9 -22.69 31.08 -6.68
CA VAL A 9 -23.83 31.96 -7.02
C VAL A 9 -23.39 33.31 -7.64
N LEU A 10 -23.74 33.50 -8.87
CA LEU A 10 -24.36 34.67 -9.54
C LEU A 10 -23.71 36.06 -9.46
N LEU A 11 -23.09 36.46 -10.54
CA LEU A 11 -23.06 37.87 -10.95
C LEU A 11 -23.70 37.99 -12.34
N ALA A 12 -24.88 38.52 -12.43
CA ALA A 12 -25.54 38.80 -13.68
C ALA A 12 -25.88 40.28 -13.77
N LEU A 13 -25.10 40.98 -14.57
CA LEU A 13 -25.40 42.32 -15.03
C LEU A 13 -25.75 42.27 -16.53
N ALA A 14 -27.01 42.41 -16.88
CA ALA A 14 -27.40 42.67 -18.27
C ALA A 14 -27.62 44.16 -18.46
N LEU A 15 -26.82 44.71 -19.33
CA LEU A 15 -27.05 46.06 -19.86
C LEU A 15 -27.03 45.99 -21.38
N VAL A 16 -28.16 46.24 -21.99
CA VAL A 16 -28.34 46.23 -23.44
C VAL A 16 -28.32 47.67 -23.94
N GLY A 17 -27.48 47.94 -24.92
CA GLY A 17 -27.39 49.23 -25.56
C GLY A 17 -28.31 49.39 -26.76
N SER A 18 -28.88 50.56 -26.92
CA SER A 18 -29.45 51.02 -28.18
C SER A 18 -28.77 52.31 -28.62
N GLY A 19 -28.30 52.28 -29.86
CA GLY A 19 -27.55 53.38 -30.46
C GLY A 19 -28.38 54.58 -30.70
N LEU A 20 -27.81 55.75 -30.41
CA LEU A 20 -28.27 57.03 -30.91
C LEU A 20 -27.25 57.59 -31.92
N ARG A 21 -27.64 57.77 -33.19
CA ARG A 21 -26.92 58.57 -34.16
C ARG A 21 -27.17 60.02 -33.84
N GLY A 22 -26.16 60.75 -33.47
CA GLY A 22 -26.21 62.17 -33.27
C GLY A 22 -25.10 62.94 -34.00
N GLY A 23 -25.40 63.87 -34.77
CA GLY A 23 -24.48 64.73 -35.51
C GLY A 23 -23.62 65.63 -34.62
N GLU A 24 -22.47 66.00 -35.13
CA GLU A 24 -21.43 66.77 -34.48
C GLU A 24 -21.94 68.17 -34.03
N PRO A 25 -21.86 68.51 -32.72
CA PRO A 25 -22.20 69.88 -32.26
C PRO A 25 -20.95 70.70 -31.89
N ALA A 26 -20.98 71.94 -32.19
CA ALA A 26 -20.03 72.99 -31.79
C ALA A 26 -19.83 73.09 -30.28
N PRO A 27 -18.67 73.56 -29.76
CA PRO A 27 -18.38 73.64 -28.34
C PRO A 27 -19.41 74.53 -27.62
N ARG A 28 -20.18 73.87 -26.76
CA ARG A 28 -21.18 74.55 -25.91
C ARG A 28 -20.57 74.92 -24.56
N PRO A 29 -20.99 76.05 -23.97
CA PRO A 29 -20.53 76.46 -22.65
C PRO A 29 -20.97 75.39 -21.59
N ALA A 30 -20.14 75.19 -20.56
CA ALA A 30 -20.38 74.23 -19.49
C ALA A 30 -21.74 74.51 -18.81
N ALA A 31 -22.74 73.73 -19.17
CA ALA A 31 -24.05 73.80 -18.52
C ALA A 31 -23.98 73.05 -17.19
N ARG A 32 -24.45 73.64 -16.10
CA ARG A 32 -24.65 72.98 -14.81
C ARG A 32 -26.12 72.61 -14.67
N ALA A 33 -26.40 71.30 -14.43
CA ALA A 33 -27.73 70.81 -14.11
C ALA A 33 -27.74 70.24 -12.68
N GLY A 34 -28.75 70.54 -11.89
CA GLY A 34 -28.90 69.98 -10.53
C GLY A 34 -29.16 68.51 -10.55
N GLU A 35 -29.92 68.06 -11.54
CA GLU A 35 -30.22 66.63 -11.75
C GLU A 35 -29.91 66.22 -13.19
N PHE A 36 -29.40 65.01 -13.35
CA PHE A 36 -29.19 64.31 -14.62
C PHE A 36 -30.04 63.08 -14.65
N ARG A 37 -30.78 62.80 -15.73
CA ARG A 37 -31.60 61.58 -15.90
C ARG A 37 -31.41 61.10 -17.33
N LEU A 38 -30.97 59.83 -17.43
CA LEU A 38 -30.80 59.13 -18.69
C LEU A 38 -31.51 57.76 -18.62
N PRO A 39 -32.59 57.54 -19.40
CA PRO A 39 -33.21 56.25 -19.51
C PRO A 39 -32.26 55.26 -20.19
N LEU A 40 -32.06 54.11 -19.60
CA LEU A 40 -31.32 53.00 -20.16
C LEU A 40 -32.28 52.12 -20.94
N LEU A 41 -32.00 51.95 -22.24
CA LEU A 41 -32.88 51.18 -23.12
C LEU A 41 -32.24 49.84 -23.44
N SER A 42 -33.06 48.78 -23.40
CA SER A 42 -32.72 47.44 -23.88
C SER A 42 -33.76 47.04 -24.92
N GLN A 43 -33.31 46.68 -26.12
CA GLN A 43 -34.22 46.27 -27.21
C GLN A 43 -35.39 47.26 -27.42
N ASN A 44 -35.10 48.57 -27.42
CA ASN A 44 -36.08 49.65 -27.49
C ASN A 44 -37.09 49.76 -26.35
N LYS A 45 -36.89 49.02 -25.23
CA LYS A 45 -37.68 49.15 -24.02
C LYS A 45 -36.81 49.72 -22.89
N GLN A 46 -37.38 50.58 -22.07
CA GLN A 46 -36.69 51.09 -20.90
C GLN A 46 -36.46 49.93 -19.91
N SER A 47 -35.19 49.61 -19.68
CA SER A 47 -34.73 48.56 -18.76
C SER A 47 -34.15 49.10 -17.46
N GLY A 48 -33.89 50.42 -17.43
CA GLY A 48 -33.34 51.06 -16.24
C GLY A 48 -33.32 52.58 -16.35
N LEU A 49 -32.78 53.19 -15.30
CA LEU A 49 -32.64 54.65 -15.20
C LEU A 49 -31.29 54.99 -14.56
N LEU A 50 -30.48 55.79 -15.23
CA LEU A 50 -29.33 56.46 -14.66
C LEU A 50 -29.74 57.84 -14.17
N THR A 51 -29.61 58.11 -12.90
CA THR A 51 -29.79 59.42 -12.28
C THR A 51 -28.46 59.91 -11.74
N GLY A 52 -28.24 61.21 -11.75
CA GLY A 52 -27.03 61.81 -11.20
C GLY A 52 -27.27 63.17 -10.63
N THR A 53 -26.45 63.60 -9.71
CA THR A 53 -26.46 64.92 -9.13
C THR A 53 -25.20 65.71 -9.52
N GLY A 54 -25.25 67.02 -9.47
CA GLY A 54 -24.11 67.90 -9.74
C GLY A 54 -23.57 67.80 -11.18
N ALA A 55 -24.44 67.55 -12.16
CA ALA A 55 -24.07 67.36 -13.57
C ALA A 55 -23.39 68.59 -14.17
N ARG A 56 -22.22 68.36 -14.80
CA ARG A 56 -21.46 69.42 -15.51
C ARG A 56 -21.00 68.87 -16.85
N THR A 57 -21.37 69.55 -17.90
CA THR A 57 -20.83 69.22 -19.22
C THR A 57 -19.39 69.74 -19.33
N GLN A 58 -18.48 68.89 -19.72
CA GLN A 58 -17.06 69.18 -19.89
C GLN A 58 -16.81 69.71 -21.34
N PRO A 59 -15.70 70.40 -21.57
CA PRO A 59 -15.39 70.99 -22.91
C PRO A 59 -15.23 69.89 -24.00
N ASP A 60 -14.85 68.67 -23.62
CA ASP A 60 -14.72 67.50 -24.51
C ASP A 60 -16.07 66.88 -24.88
N GLY A 61 -17.17 67.40 -24.35
CA GLY A 61 -18.50 66.84 -24.57
C GLY A 61 -18.93 65.72 -23.65
N THR A 62 -18.09 65.36 -22.67
CA THR A 62 -18.46 64.44 -21.63
C THR A 62 -19.30 65.10 -20.53
N VAL A 63 -20.03 64.28 -19.75
CA VAL A 63 -20.81 64.77 -18.60
C VAL A 63 -20.19 64.24 -17.31
N TRP A 64 -19.73 65.13 -16.46
CA TRP A 64 -19.27 64.79 -15.12
C TRP A 64 -20.46 64.86 -14.17
N LEU A 65 -20.54 63.78 -13.30
CA LEU A 65 -21.57 63.64 -12.26
C LEU A 65 -20.88 63.55 -10.90
N GLU A 66 -21.33 64.29 -9.92
CA GLU A 66 -20.87 64.18 -8.54
C GLU A 66 -21.27 62.86 -7.93
N THR A 67 -22.54 62.47 -8.10
CA THR A 67 -23.06 61.17 -7.76
C THR A 67 -23.80 60.57 -8.95
N ALA A 68 -23.69 59.27 -9.15
CA ALA A 68 -24.43 58.51 -10.14
C ALA A 68 -25.14 57.33 -9.44
N ARG A 69 -26.42 57.17 -9.79
CA ARG A 69 -27.26 56.04 -9.32
C ARG A 69 -27.90 55.41 -10.53
N VAL A 70 -27.64 54.12 -10.71
CA VAL A 70 -28.29 53.30 -11.73
C VAL A 70 -29.25 52.34 -11.05
N GLU A 71 -30.50 52.38 -11.46
CA GLU A 71 -31.50 51.35 -11.11
C GLU A 71 -31.81 50.59 -12.38
N HIS A 72 -31.60 49.27 -12.34
CA HIS A 72 -31.85 48.42 -13.49
C HIS A 72 -32.61 47.18 -13.06
N GLN A 73 -33.67 46.84 -13.82
CA GLN A 73 -34.38 45.59 -13.63
C GLN A 73 -33.74 44.48 -14.43
N TYR A 74 -33.30 43.45 -13.74
CA TYR A 74 -32.57 42.34 -14.33
C TYR A 74 -33.44 41.07 -14.28
N PRO A 75 -33.67 40.37 -15.41
CA PRO A 75 -34.38 39.11 -15.40
C PRO A 75 -33.47 38.02 -14.80
N ALA A 76 -33.78 37.59 -13.58
CA ALA A 76 -33.08 36.51 -12.89
C ALA A 76 -34.00 35.28 -12.72
N GLY A 77 -34.30 34.61 -13.84
CA GLY A 77 -35.26 33.50 -13.85
C GLY A 77 -36.73 34.00 -13.84
N PRO A 78 -37.61 33.41 -13.04
CA PRO A 78 -39.03 33.75 -13.01
C PRO A 78 -39.33 35.11 -12.33
N THR A 79 -38.35 35.76 -11.70
CA THR A 79 -38.51 37.05 -10.99
C THR A 79 -37.47 38.07 -11.46
N ASN A 80 -37.90 39.34 -11.62
CA ASN A 80 -36.96 40.43 -11.89
C ASN A 80 -36.25 40.83 -10.59
N VAL A 81 -34.93 40.91 -10.61
CA VAL A 81 -34.13 41.42 -9.50
C VAL A 81 -33.73 42.86 -9.82
N GLN A 82 -33.97 43.75 -8.87
CA GLN A 82 -33.53 45.14 -8.97
C GLN A 82 -32.03 45.22 -8.67
N LEU A 83 -31.24 45.78 -9.60
CA LEU A 83 -29.84 46.10 -9.42
C LEU A 83 -29.70 47.57 -9.11
N LEU A 84 -29.03 47.88 -8.02
CA LEU A 84 -28.67 49.23 -7.62
C LEU A 84 -27.16 49.44 -7.74
N ILE A 85 -26.73 50.40 -8.53
CA ILE A 85 -25.35 50.84 -8.66
C ILE A 85 -25.23 52.26 -8.15
N LEU A 86 -24.33 52.47 -7.21
CA LEU A 86 -23.99 53.80 -6.67
C LEU A 86 -22.53 54.08 -6.94
N ALA A 87 -22.25 55.25 -7.52
CA ALA A 87 -20.88 55.64 -7.80
C ALA A 87 -20.73 57.18 -7.63
N THR A 88 -19.52 57.63 -7.38
CA THR A 88 -19.21 59.04 -7.20
C THR A 88 -18.16 59.50 -8.23
N ASN A 89 -18.13 60.82 -8.52
CA ASN A 89 -17.18 61.44 -9.44
C ASN A 89 -17.14 60.74 -10.81
N CYS A 90 -18.30 60.49 -11.41
CA CYS A 90 -18.43 59.75 -12.66
C CYS A 90 -18.27 60.65 -13.87
N VAL A 91 -17.60 60.17 -14.89
CA VAL A 91 -17.55 60.75 -16.22
C VAL A 91 -18.35 59.87 -17.18
N VAL A 92 -19.35 60.42 -17.79
CA VAL A 92 -20.22 59.80 -18.81
C VAL A 92 -19.82 60.32 -20.17
N ASP A 93 -19.25 59.45 -21.01
CA ASP A 93 -18.96 59.73 -22.42
C ASP A 93 -20.09 59.15 -23.28
N LEU A 94 -21.00 59.99 -23.71
CA LEU A 94 -22.16 59.57 -24.50
C LEU A 94 -21.78 59.17 -25.94
N ARG A 95 -20.65 59.61 -26.46
CA ARG A 95 -20.18 59.25 -27.81
C ARG A 95 -19.54 57.86 -27.79
N ALA A 96 -18.72 57.58 -26.78
CA ALA A 96 -18.08 56.31 -26.60
C ALA A 96 -18.98 55.28 -25.88
N ASN A 97 -20.17 55.67 -25.43
CA ASN A 97 -21.05 54.85 -24.59
C ASN A 97 -20.31 54.27 -23.37
N ARG A 98 -19.55 55.11 -22.68
CA ARG A 98 -18.68 54.71 -21.57
C ARG A 98 -18.98 55.55 -20.32
N VAL A 99 -19.03 54.84 -19.18
CA VAL A 99 -19.07 55.49 -17.86
C VAL A 99 -17.83 55.07 -17.10
N SER A 100 -17.13 56.01 -16.49
CA SER A 100 -15.93 55.69 -15.69
C SER A 100 -15.83 56.61 -14.47
N SER A 101 -15.16 56.11 -13.44
CA SER A 101 -14.78 56.89 -12.27
C SER A 101 -13.49 56.34 -11.67
N ALA A 102 -12.66 57.18 -11.09
CA ALA A 102 -11.53 56.78 -10.24
C ALA A 102 -11.95 56.60 -8.77
N ALA A 103 -13.18 56.97 -8.42
CA ALA A 103 -13.71 56.91 -7.05
C ALA A 103 -14.41 55.56 -6.74
N GLY A 104 -15.10 55.51 -5.61
CA GLY A 104 -15.78 54.30 -5.15
C GLY A 104 -16.98 53.91 -6.00
N LEU A 105 -17.18 52.62 -6.17
CA LEU A 105 -18.33 51.96 -6.76
C LEU A 105 -18.94 51.04 -5.70
N HIS A 106 -20.29 51.09 -5.57
CA HIS A 106 -21.05 50.14 -4.79
C HIS A 106 -22.18 49.54 -5.64
N VAL A 107 -22.27 48.24 -5.74
CA VAL A 107 -23.31 47.51 -6.46
C VAL A 107 -24.03 46.57 -5.49
N ALA A 108 -25.34 46.57 -5.51
CA ALA A 108 -26.13 45.65 -4.71
C ALA A 108 -27.38 45.18 -5.48
N THR A 109 -27.80 43.96 -5.21
CA THR A 109 -29.11 43.45 -5.66
C THR A 109 -30.18 43.75 -4.61
N GLY A 110 -31.42 44.06 -5.06
CA GLY A 110 -32.52 44.42 -4.18
C GLY A 110 -32.91 43.30 -3.21
N ASP A 111 -32.58 42.02 -3.53
CA ASP A 111 -32.77 40.88 -2.67
C ASP A 111 -31.59 40.65 -1.67
N GLY A 112 -30.58 41.53 -1.72
CA GLY A 112 -29.40 41.46 -0.83
C GLY A 112 -28.51 40.24 -1.06
N GLN A 113 -28.67 39.52 -2.17
CA GLN A 113 -27.83 38.33 -2.47
C GLN A 113 -26.43 38.69 -2.95
N LEU A 114 -26.26 39.84 -3.61
CA LEU A 114 -24.97 40.32 -4.10
C LEU A 114 -24.68 41.70 -3.56
N ALA A 115 -23.47 41.91 -3.07
CA ALA A 115 -22.88 43.23 -2.84
C ALA A 115 -21.46 43.23 -3.38
N LEU A 116 -21.11 44.25 -4.15
CA LEU A 116 -19.79 44.49 -4.72
C LEU A 116 -19.35 45.93 -4.38
N GLU A 117 -18.17 46.07 -3.88
CA GLU A 117 -17.50 47.34 -3.61
C GLU A 117 -16.14 47.33 -4.30
N GLY A 118 -15.70 48.52 -4.72
CA GLY A 118 -14.39 48.71 -5.34
C GLY A 118 -14.09 50.15 -5.66
N THR A 119 -12.89 50.44 -6.14
CA THR A 119 -12.44 51.79 -6.53
C THR A 119 -11.88 51.77 -7.94
N GLY A 120 -12.22 52.82 -8.69
CA GLY A 120 -11.85 52.94 -10.10
C GLY A 120 -12.61 51.93 -10.96
N PHE A 121 -13.61 52.39 -11.69
CA PHE A 121 -14.32 51.51 -12.61
C PHE A 121 -14.44 52.11 -13.99
N GLN A 122 -14.60 51.24 -14.97
CA GLN A 122 -14.97 51.58 -16.34
C GLN A 122 -16.05 50.62 -16.80
N TRP A 123 -17.14 51.17 -17.29
CA TRP A 123 -18.21 50.41 -17.92
C TRP A 123 -18.34 50.79 -19.38
N GLN A 124 -18.27 49.81 -20.26
CA GLN A 124 -18.44 49.98 -21.72
C GLN A 124 -19.79 49.37 -22.12
N GLN A 125 -20.76 50.22 -22.43
CA GLN A 125 -22.13 49.79 -22.73
C GLN A 125 -22.21 48.92 -23.99
N THR A 126 -21.43 49.22 -25.04
CA THR A 126 -21.47 48.55 -26.35
C THR A 126 -20.99 47.09 -26.26
N THR A 127 -20.02 46.79 -25.43
CA THR A 127 -19.46 45.45 -25.24
C THR A 127 -20.05 44.73 -24.03
N GLY A 128 -20.77 45.46 -23.16
CA GLY A 128 -21.24 44.95 -21.90
C GLY A 128 -20.10 44.59 -20.94
N GLU A 129 -18.99 45.30 -21.02
CA GLU A 129 -17.82 45.05 -20.16
C GLU A 129 -17.79 46.04 -19.00
N LEU A 130 -17.62 45.50 -17.79
CA LEU A 130 -17.37 46.25 -16.56
C LEU A 130 -16.03 45.84 -15.98
N ILE A 131 -15.14 46.84 -15.79
CA ILE A 131 -13.85 46.66 -15.13
C ILE A 131 -13.89 47.45 -13.82
N VAL A 132 -13.51 46.81 -12.71
CA VAL A 132 -13.24 47.48 -11.43
C VAL A 132 -11.76 47.29 -11.12
N SER A 133 -11.03 48.39 -11.01
CA SER A 133 -9.56 48.40 -11.12
C SER A 133 -8.84 48.13 -9.80
N ASN A 134 -9.48 48.40 -8.65
CA ASN A 134 -8.81 48.28 -7.35
C ASN A 134 -9.78 47.95 -6.23
N GLN A 135 -9.24 47.29 -5.18
CA GLN A 135 -9.92 47.07 -3.91
C GLN A 135 -11.29 46.39 -4.05
N VAL A 136 -11.36 45.40 -4.95
CA VAL A 136 -12.60 44.67 -5.20
C VAL A 136 -12.94 43.82 -3.98
N HIS A 137 -14.15 44.01 -3.47
CA HIS A 137 -14.73 43.24 -2.39
C HIS A 137 -16.15 42.83 -2.80
N THR A 138 -16.34 41.54 -3.06
CA THR A 138 -17.62 40.96 -3.48
C THR A 138 -18.14 40.03 -2.38
N ARG A 139 -19.39 40.21 -2.00
CA ARG A 139 -20.13 39.35 -1.07
C ARG A 139 -21.32 38.71 -1.78
N ILE A 140 -21.40 37.42 -1.75
CA ILE A 140 -22.47 36.65 -2.38
C ILE A 140 -23.12 35.77 -1.30
N ARG A 141 -24.41 36.02 -1.05
CA ARG A 141 -25.19 35.18 -0.14
C ARG A 141 -25.78 33.99 -0.91
N LYS A 142 -25.36 32.80 -0.57
CA LYS A 142 -25.92 31.59 -1.16
C LYS A 142 -27.35 31.37 -0.66
N ARG A 143 -28.28 31.06 -1.57
CA ARG A 143 -29.63 30.65 -1.16
C ARG A 143 -29.56 29.30 -0.45
N PRO A 144 -29.99 29.18 0.82
CA PRO A 144 -30.04 27.90 1.48
C PRO A 144 -31.11 27.01 0.82
N ALA A 145 -30.89 25.70 0.87
CA ALA A 145 -31.90 24.74 0.41
C ALA A 145 -33.13 24.72 1.34
N ASP A 146 -32.92 25.06 2.60
CA ASP A 146 -33.95 25.26 3.62
C ASP A 146 -34.14 26.76 3.85
N PRO A 147 -35.35 27.32 3.61
CA PRO A 147 -35.63 28.74 3.81
C PRO A 147 -35.40 29.25 5.23
N ALA A 148 -35.42 28.36 6.23
CA ALA A 148 -35.20 28.70 7.64
C ALA A 148 -33.69 28.76 8.00
N ALA A 149 -32.81 28.28 7.15
CA ALA A 149 -31.37 28.32 7.40
C ALA A 149 -30.76 29.67 6.98
N ALA A 150 -29.82 30.19 7.76
CA ALA A 150 -29.04 31.35 7.37
C ALA A 150 -28.19 31.01 6.13
N GLY A 151 -28.30 31.80 5.07
CA GLY A 151 -27.50 31.60 3.84
C GLY A 151 -26.02 31.80 4.11
N GLU A 152 -25.20 30.86 3.67
CA GLU A 152 -23.73 30.99 3.68
C GLU A 152 -23.29 32.16 2.82
N VAL A 153 -22.29 32.91 3.27
CA VAL A 153 -21.74 34.05 2.55
C VAL A 153 -20.39 33.66 1.95
N LEU A 154 -20.29 33.75 0.63
CA LEU A 154 -19.03 33.74 -0.10
C LEU A 154 -18.51 35.15 -0.20
N THR A 155 -17.27 35.37 0.22
CA THR A 155 -16.56 36.62 0.11
C THR A 155 -15.41 36.46 -0.89
N ILE A 156 -15.30 37.40 -1.87
CA ILE A 156 -14.18 37.42 -2.82
C ILE A 156 -13.49 38.80 -2.70
N ARG A 157 -12.20 38.79 -2.46
CA ARG A 157 -11.34 39.97 -2.49
C ARG A 157 -10.35 39.84 -3.64
N ALA A 158 -10.10 40.92 -4.37
CA ALA A 158 -9.16 40.95 -5.48
C ALA A 158 -8.64 42.36 -5.73
N GLY A 159 -7.53 42.48 -6.44
CA GLY A 159 -7.06 43.78 -6.92
C GLY A 159 -7.89 44.31 -8.08
N GLU A 160 -8.45 43.43 -8.91
CA GLU A 160 -9.20 43.81 -10.13
C GLU A 160 -10.33 42.79 -10.38
N MET A 161 -11.44 43.28 -10.94
CA MET A 161 -12.52 42.46 -11.46
C MET A 161 -12.89 42.91 -12.88
N GLN A 162 -13.12 41.97 -13.77
CA GLN A 162 -13.59 42.16 -15.13
C GLN A 162 -14.82 41.29 -15.38
N LEU A 163 -15.92 41.88 -15.77
CA LEU A 163 -17.16 41.22 -16.12
C LEU A 163 -17.44 41.39 -17.59
N HIS A 164 -17.64 40.28 -18.30
CA HIS A 164 -18.08 40.26 -19.69
C HIS A 164 -19.50 39.73 -19.80
N LEU A 165 -20.46 40.57 -20.05
CA LEU A 165 -21.86 40.16 -20.13
C LEU A 165 -22.16 39.24 -21.32
N ALA A 166 -21.53 39.52 -22.48
CA ALA A 166 -21.75 38.72 -23.70
C ALA A 166 -21.32 37.27 -23.56
N SER A 167 -20.24 36.99 -22.80
CA SER A 167 -19.73 35.64 -22.54
C SER A 167 -20.20 35.06 -21.21
N ASN A 168 -20.99 35.80 -20.43
CA ASN A 168 -21.39 35.44 -19.07
C ASN A 168 -20.21 35.06 -18.18
N GLN A 169 -19.08 35.76 -18.32
CA GLN A 169 -17.84 35.46 -17.59
C GLN A 169 -17.47 36.62 -16.65
N VAL A 170 -17.08 36.26 -15.43
CA VAL A 170 -16.45 37.18 -14.49
C VAL A 170 -15.03 36.69 -14.19
N THR A 171 -14.08 37.60 -14.17
CA THR A 171 -12.68 37.32 -13.87
C THR A 171 -12.21 38.25 -12.76
N PHE A 172 -11.63 37.68 -11.72
CA PHE A 172 -10.93 38.40 -10.65
C PHE A 172 -9.42 38.18 -10.83
N ARG A 173 -8.62 39.20 -10.61
CA ARG A 173 -7.17 39.18 -10.79
C ARG A 173 -6.46 39.91 -9.66
N ARG A 174 -5.20 39.60 -9.49
CA ARG A 174 -4.28 40.18 -8.49
C ARG A 174 -4.68 39.85 -7.07
N GLN A 175 -3.97 38.87 -6.46
CA GLN A 175 -4.15 38.46 -5.07
C GLN A 175 -5.60 38.11 -4.74
N VAL A 176 -6.18 37.24 -5.55
CA VAL A 176 -7.55 36.77 -5.36
C VAL A 176 -7.64 35.91 -4.11
N GLN A 177 -8.57 36.30 -3.24
CA GLN A 177 -8.92 35.50 -2.05
C GLN A 177 -10.44 35.30 -2.04
N ALA A 178 -10.87 34.05 -2.21
CA ALA A 178 -12.27 33.67 -2.12
C ALA A 178 -12.47 32.79 -0.89
N ALA A 179 -13.41 33.15 -0.03
CA ALA A 179 -13.62 32.43 1.22
C ALA A 179 -15.10 32.27 1.54
N ASP A 180 -15.45 31.10 2.01
CA ASP A 180 -16.73 30.78 2.64
C ASP A 180 -16.47 30.13 4.03
N PRO A 181 -17.50 29.72 4.79
CA PRO A 181 -17.29 29.11 6.10
C PRO A 181 -16.43 27.86 6.08
N ASP A 182 -16.40 27.10 4.97
CA ASP A 182 -15.76 25.80 4.86
C ASP A 182 -14.41 25.83 4.14
N LEU A 183 -14.25 26.74 3.18
CA LEU A 183 -13.11 26.78 2.27
C LEU A 183 -12.56 28.19 2.13
N GLU A 184 -11.24 28.29 1.96
CA GLU A 184 -10.53 29.50 1.53
C GLU A 184 -9.67 29.14 0.32
N VAL A 185 -9.79 29.93 -0.76
CA VAL A 185 -9.03 29.78 -2.00
C VAL A 185 -8.22 31.05 -2.23
N ARG A 186 -6.92 30.91 -2.46
CA ARG A 186 -6.01 32.00 -2.85
C ARG A 186 -5.41 31.69 -4.21
N ALA A 187 -5.28 32.70 -5.06
CA ALA A 187 -4.72 32.59 -6.40
C ALA A 187 -4.40 33.96 -7.01
N GLU A 188 -3.71 33.97 -8.14
CA GLU A 188 -3.52 35.21 -8.92
C GLU A 188 -4.74 35.56 -9.79
N ARG A 189 -5.47 34.53 -10.27
CA ARG A 189 -6.64 34.69 -11.12
C ARG A 189 -7.73 33.68 -10.78
N LEU A 190 -8.97 34.14 -10.76
CA LEU A 190 -10.17 33.34 -10.70
C LEU A 190 -11.13 33.77 -11.80
N ALA A 191 -11.50 32.87 -12.69
CA ALA A 191 -12.51 33.11 -13.72
C ALA A 191 -13.69 32.17 -13.50
N ALA A 192 -14.91 32.72 -13.62
CA ALA A 192 -16.14 31.97 -13.50
C ALA A 192 -17.01 32.23 -14.73
N ARG A 193 -17.53 31.15 -15.33
CA ARG A 193 -18.46 31.24 -16.45
C ARG A 193 -19.84 30.72 -16.03
N ARG A 194 -20.87 31.45 -16.45
CA ARG A 194 -22.25 31.07 -16.21
C ARG A 194 -22.82 30.31 -17.41
N GLY A 195 -23.34 29.14 -17.18
CA GLY A 195 -23.99 28.31 -18.19
C GLY A 195 -25.45 28.75 -18.49
N PRO A 196 -26.10 28.11 -19.49
CA PRO A 196 -27.46 28.45 -19.92
C PRO A 196 -28.53 28.33 -18.82
N ALA A 197 -28.33 27.41 -17.87
CA ALA A 197 -29.23 27.20 -16.72
C ALA A 197 -29.11 28.28 -15.64
N GLY A 198 -28.30 29.33 -15.87
CA GLY A 198 -28.10 30.37 -14.90
C GLY A 198 -27.20 30.01 -13.72
N ARG A 199 -26.58 28.83 -13.72
CA ARG A 199 -25.57 28.41 -12.74
C ARG A 199 -24.18 28.53 -13.35
N PHE A 200 -23.16 28.69 -12.51
CA PHE A 200 -21.80 28.58 -13.02
C PHE A 200 -21.53 27.13 -13.36
N ASP A 201 -21.08 26.89 -14.58
CA ASP A 201 -20.74 25.57 -15.10
C ASP A 201 -19.22 25.36 -15.15
N ARG A 202 -18.43 26.43 -15.04
CA ARG A 202 -16.98 26.37 -15.08
C ARG A 202 -16.36 27.43 -14.18
N LEU A 203 -15.39 27.00 -13.36
CA LEU A 203 -14.49 27.88 -12.61
C LEU A 203 -13.05 27.52 -12.97
N GLU A 204 -12.24 28.51 -13.23
CA GLU A 204 -10.81 28.38 -13.49
C GLU A 204 -10.06 29.23 -12.46
N VAL A 205 -9.09 28.64 -11.79
CA VAL A 205 -8.25 29.29 -10.81
C VAL A 205 -6.80 29.05 -11.22
N GLU A 206 -6.00 30.10 -11.33
CA GLU A 206 -4.65 30.05 -11.88
C GLU A 206 -3.69 30.88 -11.03
N GLY A 207 -2.43 30.44 -11.00
CA GLY A 207 -1.31 31.11 -10.34
C GLY A 207 -1.27 30.87 -8.85
N ASP A 208 -0.32 30.04 -8.40
CA ASP A 208 -0.07 29.72 -7.00
C ASP A 208 -1.35 29.40 -6.22
N VAL A 209 -2.15 28.49 -6.78
CA VAL A 209 -3.44 28.10 -6.21
C VAL A 209 -3.22 27.41 -4.88
N GLU A 210 -3.83 27.99 -3.84
CA GLU A 210 -3.89 27.41 -2.50
C GLU A 210 -5.35 27.27 -2.08
N ILE A 211 -5.74 26.05 -1.70
CA ILE A 211 -7.07 25.73 -1.18
C ILE A 211 -6.91 25.25 0.25
N LEU A 212 -7.48 25.96 1.21
CA LEU A 212 -7.49 25.62 2.62
C LEU A 212 -8.89 25.18 3.05
N SER A 213 -9.02 23.96 3.51
CA SER A 213 -10.25 23.47 4.15
C SER A 213 -10.26 23.85 5.63
N ARG A 214 -11.24 24.63 6.06
CA ARG A 214 -11.40 25.05 7.44
C ARG A 214 -12.04 23.96 8.32
N ARG A 215 -12.63 22.92 7.70
CA ARG A 215 -13.27 21.81 8.40
C ARG A 215 -12.28 20.84 9.02
N ASP A 216 -11.21 20.53 8.31
CA ASP A 216 -10.21 19.52 8.69
C ASP A 216 -8.78 20.06 8.69
N GLY A 217 -8.59 21.34 8.34
CA GLY A 217 -7.28 21.99 8.28
C GLY A 217 -6.41 21.51 7.11
N SER A 218 -6.96 20.75 6.16
CA SER A 218 -6.20 20.29 5.02
C SER A 218 -5.90 21.42 4.05
N ARG A 219 -4.72 21.35 3.44
CA ARG A 219 -4.21 22.32 2.46
C ARG A 219 -3.90 21.63 1.15
N THR A 220 -4.40 22.20 0.06
CA THR A 220 -4.07 21.77 -1.30
C THR A 220 -3.38 22.89 -2.04
N THR A 221 -2.27 22.61 -2.73
CA THR A 221 -1.56 23.56 -3.58
C THR A 221 -1.48 23.02 -5.00
N SER A 222 -1.56 23.92 -6.02
CA SER A 222 -1.40 23.58 -7.43
C SER A 222 -1.08 24.84 -8.24
N GLU A 223 -0.69 24.69 -9.50
CA GLU A 223 -0.53 25.86 -10.40
C GLU A 223 -1.88 26.30 -10.98
N ARG A 224 -2.79 25.32 -11.20
CA ARG A 224 -4.12 25.56 -11.75
C ARG A 224 -5.14 24.60 -11.13
N ALA A 225 -6.36 25.12 -10.91
CA ALA A 225 -7.53 24.35 -10.55
C ALA A 225 -8.68 24.68 -11.51
N GLU A 226 -9.37 23.64 -11.97
CA GLU A 226 -10.56 23.78 -12.82
C GLU A 226 -11.72 23.00 -12.23
N TYR A 227 -12.87 23.64 -12.11
CA TYR A 227 -14.14 23.01 -11.76
C TYR A 227 -15.05 23.04 -12.98
N ARG A 228 -15.69 21.93 -13.26
CA ARG A 228 -16.69 21.75 -14.31
C ARG A 228 -17.94 21.07 -13.76
N LEU A 229 -19.08 21.62 -14.09
CA LEU A 229 -20.37 20.98 -13.86
C LEU A 229 -20.83 20.33 -15.16
N THR A 230 -20.96 19.00 -15.16
CA THR A 230 -21.42 18.21 -16.31
C THR A 230 -22.76 17.57 -16.00
N GLU A 231 -23.38 16.94 -16.99
CA GLU A 231 -24.60 16.14 -16.77
C GLU A 231 -24.36 14.93 -15.86
N ALA A 232 -23.14 14.38 -15.86
CA ALA A 232 -22.75 13.24 -15.04
C ALA A 232 -22.43 13.65 -13.57
N GLY A 233 -22.24 14.94 -13.29
CA GLY A 233 -21.88 15.44 -11.97
C GLY A 233 -20.83 16.55 -12.01
N GLU A 234 -20.08 16.64 -10.94
CA GLU A 234 -19.04 17.64 -10.74
C GLU A 234 -17.66 17.04 -10.97
N GLU A 235 -16.81 17.74 -11.69
CA GLU A 235 -15.41 17.41 -11.91
C GLU A 235 -14.53 18.55 -11.40
N ILE A 236 -13.53 18.21 -10.59
CA ILE A 236 -12.49 19.15 -10.15
C ILE A 236 -11.15 18.59 -10.59
N GLU A 237 -10.40 19.38 -11.35
CA GLU A 237 -9.08 19.03 -11.84
C GLU A 237 -8.04 20.01 -11.31
N LEU A 238 -6.95 19.49 -10.74
CA LEU A 238 -5.80 20.25 -10.26
C LEU A 238 -4.57 19.83 -11.04
N THR A 239 -3.87 20.78 -11.64
CA THR A 239 -2.68 20.54 -12.46
C THR A 239 -1.50 21.39 -11.99
N GLY A 240 -0.27 21.03 -12.44
CA GLY A 240 0.95 21.72 -12.01
C GLY A 240 1.44 21.18 -10.66
N ARG A 241 1.65 19.87 -10.59
CA ARG A 241 2.17 19.16 -9.41
C ARG A 241 1.36 19.41 -8.14
N PRO A 242 0.07 19.11 -8.17
CA PRO A 242 -0.79 19.31 -7.01
C PRO A 242 -0.26 18.50 -5.82
N ARG A 243 -0.36 19.13 -4.64
CA ARG A 243 -0.01 18.54 -3.36
C ARG A 243 -1.11 18.80 -2.35
N TRP A 244 -1.58 17.76 -1.73
CA TRP A 244 -2.54 17.80 -0.63
C TRP A 244 -1.89 17.35 0.66
N THR A 245 -2.11 18.07 1.74
CA THR A 245 -1.58 17.76 3.07
C THR A 245 -2.63 18.00 4.14
N ASP A 246 -2.69 17.14 5.13
CA ASP A 246 -3.35 17.39 6.40
C ASP A 246 -2.36 17.21 7.56
N ALA A 247 -2.84 17.07 8.80
CA ALA A 247 -1.98 16.95 9.98
C ALA A 247 -1.02 15.76 9.91
N VAL A 248 -1.37 14.67 9.20
CA VAL A 248 -0.64 13.39 9.24
C VAL A 248 -0.48 12.74 7.86
N ARG A 249 -1.26 13.17 6.85
CA ARG A 249 -1.27 12.56 5.52
C ARG A 249 -0.78 13.54 4.47
N GLU A 250 -0.20 13.01 3.42
CA GLU A 250 0.27 13.79 2.29
C GLU A 250 0.02 13.02 0.99
N ALA A 251 -0.51 13.71 -0.03
CA ALA A 251 -0.64 13.18 -1.37
C ALA A 251 -0.06 14.15 -2.39
N GLN A 252 0.55 13.63 -3.44
CA GLN A 252 1.10 14.40 -4.56
C GLN A 252 0.94 13.64 -5.87
N ALA A 253 0.86 14.38 -6.99
CA ALA A 253 0.82 13.82 -8.34
C ALA A 253 1.16 14.89 -9.38
N ASP A 254 1.13 14.54 -10.67
CA ASP A 254 1.17 15.54 -11.74
C ASP A 254 -0.22 16.15 -11.98
N LEU A 255 -1.28 15.38 -11.67
CA LEU A 255 -2.67 15.78 -11.80
C LEU A 255 -3.53 15.12 -10.71
N PHE A 256 -4.41 15.90 -10.05
CA PHE A 256 -5.52 15.38 -9.27
C PHE A 256 -6.82 15.61 -10.01
N ARG A 257 -7.67 14.58 -10.08
CA ARG A 257 -9.02 14.67 -10.62
C ARG A 257 -10.02 14.10 -9.63
N LEU A 258 -10.94 14.94 -9.15
CA LEU A 258 -12.03 14.53 -8.29
C LEU A 258 -13.33 14.49 -9.10
N GLU A 259 -13.95 13.34 -9.18
CA GLU A 259 -15.23 13.12 -9.83
C GLU A 259 -16.31 12.88 -8.77
N ARG A 260 -17.38 13.65 -8.82
CA ARG A 260 -18.54 13.51 -7.94
C ARG A 260 -19.78 13.27 -8.78
N GLY A 261 -20.34 12.08 -8.69
CA GLY A 261 -21.59 11.75 -9.38
C GLY A 261 -22.80 12.48 -8.80
N VAL A 262 -23.90 12.41 -9.52
CA VAL A 262 -25.18 12.96 -9.08
C VAL A 262 -25.76 12.06 -7.97
N GLY A 263 -26.24 12.64 -6.88
CA GLY A 263 -26.91 11.93 -5.79
C GLY A 263 -25.97 11.24 -4.80
N ALA A 264 -26.26 9.98 -4.44
CA ALA A 264 -25.51 9.20 -3.46
C ALA A 264 -24.36 8.37 -4.05
N ALA A 265 -23.95 8.67 -5.29
CA ALA A 265 -22.85 7.94 -5.92
C ALA A 265 -21.52 8.17 -5.16
N PRO A 266 -20.65 7.14 -5.09
CA PRO A 266 -19.31 7.30 -4.54
C PRO A 266 -18.52 8.38 -5.29
N GLN A 267 -17.66 9.09 -4.57
CA GLN A 267 -16.73 10.03 -5.16
C GLN A 267 -15.43 9.31 -5.48
N THR A 268 -14.81 9.66 -6.59
CA THR A 268 -13.51 9.10 -6.98
C THR A 268 -12.49 10.22 -7.08
N LEU A 269 -11.43 10.14 -6.27
CA LEU A 269 -10.24 10.99 -6.42
C LEU A 269 -9.17 10.18 -7.14
N ARG A 270 -8.75 10.67 -8.30
CA ARG A 270 -7.64 10.10 -9.08
C ARG A 270 -6.43 11.01 -9.00
N ALA A 271 -5.30 10.44 -8.64
CA ALA A 271 -3.98 11.06 -8.73
C ALA A 271 -3.22 10.37 -9.88
N LEU A 272 -2.84 11.13 -10.89
CA LEU A 272 -2.24 10.63 -12.12
C LEU A 272 -0.85 11.23 -12.33
N GLY A 273 0.07 10.41 -12.79
CA GLY A 273 1.48 10.78 -13.03
C GLY A 273 2.24 10.94 -11.72
N ARG A 274 3.22 10.05 -11.48
CA ARG A 274 4.08 10.06 -10.27
C ARG A 274 3.28 10.22 -8.98
N ALA A 275 2.15 9.54 -8.90
CA ALA A 275 1.26 9.62 -7.77
C ALA A 275 1.93 9.06 -6.50
N GLY A 276 1.88 9.81 -5.42
CA GLY A 276 2.43 9.44 -4.12
C GLY A 276 1.43 9.71 -3.01
N LEU A 277 1.33 8.79 -2.06
CA LEU A 277 0.47 8.89 -0.88
C LEU A 277 1.27 8.47 0.35
N LYS A 278 1.32 9.32 1.35
CA LYS A 278 1.90 9.04 2.66
C LYS A 278 0.77 8.89 3.67
N LEU A 279 0.73 7.75 4.34
CA LEU A 279 -0.28 7.41 5.33
C LEU A 279 0.37 7.06 6.65
N PRO A 280 -0.20 7.46 7.81
CA PRO A 280 0.24 6.94 9.09
C PRO A 280 -0.13 5.45 9.20
N LEU A 281 0.81 4.64 9.67
CA LEU A 281 0.49 3.33 10.22
C LEU A 281 -0.21 3.57 11.56
N SER A 282 -1.37 2.98 11.79
CA SER A 282 -1.97 3.04 13.13
C SER A 282 -0.99 2.38 14.11
N THR A 283 -0.82 2.93 15.31
CA THR A 283 0.03 2.37 16.38
C THR A 283 -0.35 0.94 16.76
N ASN A 284 -1.55 0.50 16.39
CA ASN A 284 -2.04 -0.88 16.49
C ASN A 284 -1.90 -1.68 15.19
N SER A 285 -1.34 -1.10 14.11
CA SER A 285 -1.04 -1.89 12.92
C SER A 285 0.19 -2.72 13.26
N PRO A 286 0.06 -4.06 13.39
CA PRO A 286 1.21 -4.92 13.53
C PRO A 286 2.08 -4.73 12.29
N SER A 287 3.36 -5.00 12.45
CA SER A 287 4.25 -5.24 11.31
C SER A 287 3.43 -5.93 10.21
N LEU A 288 3.39 -5.35 9.00
CA LEU A 288 2.69 -5.93 7.84
C LEU A 288 3.21 -7.35 7.50
N TRP A 289 4.16 -7.83 8.29
CA TRP A 289 4.74 -9.15 8.19
C TRP A 289 4.25 -10.07 9.31
N PRO A 290 3.60 -11.21 8.99
CA PRO A 290 2.98 -12.10 9.97
C PRO A 290 3.98 -12.99 10.75
N LEU A 291 5.24 -13.03 10.35
CA LEU A 291 6.26 -13.74 11.11
C LEU A 291 6.77 -12.84 12.24
N PRO A 292 6.87 -13.36 13.47
CA PRO A 292 7.37 -12.59 14.59
C PRO A 292 8.76 -12.04 14.29
N GLU A 293 8.96 -10.78 14.62
CA GLU A 293 10.25 -10.14 14.55
C GLU A 293 11.14 -10.73 15.64
N SER A 294 12.10 -11.56 15.25
CA SER A 294 13.20 -11.97 16.14
C SER A 294 14.22 -10.84 16.35
N ALA A 295 13.77 -9.60 16.45
CA ALA A 295 14.62 -8.52 16.89
C ALA A 295 14.57 -8.46 18.42
N PRO A 296 15.69 -8.34 19.12
CA PRO A 296 15.67 -7.97 20.52
C PRO A 296 14.90 -6.64 20.58
N ALA A 297 13.89 -6.57 21.44
CA ALA A 297 13.24 -5.31 21.76
C ALA A 297 14.36 -4.31 22.05
N ALA A 298 14.54 -3.35 21.16
CA ALA A 298 15.33 -2.19 21.50
C ALA A 298 14.75 -1.65 22.81
N PRO A 299 15.56 -1.30 23.80
CA PRO A 299 15.05 -0.74 25.03
C PRO A 299 14.08 0.37 24.63
N ALA A 300 12.94 0.43 25.31
CA ALA A 300 11.89 1.42 25.05
C ALA A 300 12.48 2.84 25.18
N GLY A 301 13.19 3.25 24.15
CA GLY A 301 13.59 4.61 23.87
C GLY A 301 12.39 5.31 23.25
N ALA A 302 12.28 6.60 23.49
CA ALA A 302 11.24 7.46 22.96
C ALA A 302 10.93 7.12 21.50
N PRO A 303 9.66 7.13 21.06
CA PRO A 303 9.28 6.84 19.68
C PRO A 303 10.05 7.77 18.76
N GLU A 304 10.93 7.21 17.93
CA GLU A 304 11.61 7.98 16.90
C GLU A 304 10.55 8.54 15.95
N PRO A 305 10.48 9.87 15.78
CA PRO A 305 9.54 10.48 14.87
C PRO A 305 9.87 10.02 13.43
N GLY A 306 9.07 9.14 12.84
CA GLY A 306 9.24 8.67 11.47
C GLY A 306 8.94 7.18 11.22
N ARG A 307 8.83 6.35 12.25
CA ARG A 307 8.59 4.91 12.09
C ARG A 307 7.16 4.51 11.70
N ASP A 308 6.21 5.44 11.77
CA ASP A 308 4.79 5.12 11.71
C ASP A 308 4.13 5.49 10.38
N PHE A 309 4.88 5.64 9.30
CA PHE A 309 4.33 6.02 8.01
C PHE A 309 4.69 5.02 6.91
N VAL A 310 3.71 4.77 6.04
CA VAL A 310 3.88 4.05 4.78
C VAL A 310 3.77 5.03 3.63
N ARG A 311 4.68 4.89 2.67
CA ARG A 311 4.63 5.58 1.38
C ARG A 311 4.17 4.61 0.30
N LEU A 312 3.10 4.98 -0.38
CA LEU A 312 2.62 4.32 -1.59
C LEU A 312 2.94 5.23 -2.77
N THR A 313 3.59 4.69 -3.81
CA THR A 313 3.82 5.40 -5.08
C THR A 313 3.35 4.54 -6.25
N ALA A 314 2.80 5.18 -7.29
CA ALA A 314 2.31 4.54 -8.50
C ALA A 314 2.23 5.57 -9.65
N GLU A 315 2.00 5.12 -10.88
CA GLU A 315 1.67 6.02 -11.98
C GLU A 315 0.24 6.56 -11.87
N ALA A 316 -0.68 5.74 -11.36
CA ALA A 316 -2.05 6.14 -11.10
C ALA A 316 -2.51 5.62 -9.73
N LEU A 317 -3.21 6.48 -8.99
CA LEU A 317 -3.81 6.17 -7.70
C LEU A 317 -5.26 6.63 -7.71
N SER A 318 -6.19 5.74 -7.41
CA SER A 318 -7.62 6.03 -7.29
C SER A 318 -8.08 5.77 -5.86
N LEU A 319 -8.70 6.78 -5.23
CA LEU A 319 -9.32 6.66 -3.92
C LEU A 319 -10.84 6.71 -4.09
N PHE A 320 -11.52 5.71 -3.57
CA PHE A 320 -12.99 5.65 -3.55
C PHE A 320 -13.48 6.20 -2.22
N LEU A 321 -14.20 7.31 -2.29
CA LEU A 321 -14.67 8.06 -1.14
C LEU A 321 -16.19 7.86 -0.98
N PRO A 322 -16.72 7.81 0.23
CA PRO A 322 -18.16 7.79 0.42
C PRO A 322 -18.79 9.12 -0.01
N PRO A 323 -20.09 9.15 -0.37
CA PRO A 323 -20.78 10.38 -0.75
C PRO A 323 -20.90 11.38 0.40
N THR A 324 -20.75 10.93 1.63
CA THR A 324 -20.69 11.74 2.85
C THR A 324 -19.32 11.60 3.50
N ASN A 325 -18.96 12.54 4.39
CA ASN A 325 -17.71 12.44 5.14
C ASN A 325 -17.63 11.11 5.89
N GLY A 326 -16.70 10.25 5.49
CA GLY A 326 -16.50 8.92 6.04
C GLY A 326 -15.11 8.38 5.69
N PRO A 327 -14.76 7.20 6.19
CA PRO A 327 -13.50 6.56 5.84
C PRO A 327 -13.44 6.22 4.35
N VAL A 328 -12.24 6.17 3.81
CA VAL A 328 -11.99 5.75 2.42
C VAL A 328 -12.54 4.33 2.21
N LEU A 329 -13.36 4.13 1.17
CA LEU A 329 -13.96 2.84 0.84
C LEU A 329 -12.96 1.88 0.21
N GLY A 330 -11.97 2.42 -0.49
CA GLY A 330 -10.93 1.63 -1.13
C GLY A 330 -9.86 2.49 -1.79
N VAL A 331 -8.74 1.85 -2.07
CA VAL A 331 -7.61 2.43 -2.79
C VAL A 331 -7.22 1.48 -3.91
N LEU A 332 -7.01 2.00 -5.11
CA LEU A 332 -6.46 1.28 -6.25
C LEU A 332 -5.22 2.03 -6.74
N ALA A 333 -4.08 1.36 -6.74
CA ALA A 333 -2.84 1.86 -7.31
C ALA A 333 -2.46 1.01 -8.52
N GLU A 334 -2.04 1.62 -9.60
CA GLU A 334 -1.79 0.97 -10.87
C GLU A 334 -0.47 1.43 -11.47
N THR A 335 0.23 0.49 -12.05
CA THR A 335 1.50 0.67 -12.76
C THR A 335 2.63 1.17 -11.86
N ASN A 336 3.72 0.39 -11.80
CA ASN A 336 4.90 0.71 -11.01
C ASN A 336 4.62 0.97 -9.53
N VAL A 337 3.74 0.14 -8.95
CA VAL A 337 3.35 0.29 -7.55
C VAL A 337 4.51 -0.06 -6.64
N VAL A 338 4.83 0.86 -5.73
CA VAL A 338 5.80 0.64 -4.65
C VAL A 338 5.17 1.05 -3.33
N ILE A 339 5.19 0.14 -2.37
CA ILE A 339 4.77 0.38 -0.99
C ILE A 339 5.99 0.16 -0.11
N ALA A 340 6.37 1.12 0.70
CA ALA A 340 7.50 1.02 1.61
C ALA A 340 7.24 1.78 2.90
N ASP A 341 7.89 1.37 3.99
CA ASP A 341 7.96 2.21 5.18
C ASP A 341 8.95 3.38 4.94
N LEU A 342 8.84 4.46 5.71
CA LEU A 342 9.74 5.61 5.54
C LEU A 342 11.18 5.32 5.92
N ALA A 343 11.42 4.27 6.73
CA ALA A 343 12.75 3.82 7.12
C ALA A 343 13.36 2.86 6.10
N ASP A 344 12.64 2.55 4.98
CA ASP A 344 13.03 1.58 3.95
C ASP A 344 13.40 0.19 4.52
N ALA A 345 12.90 -0.13 5.72
CA ALA A 345 13.14 -1.43 6.35
C ALA A 345 12.44 -2.56 5.60
N TRP A 346 11.36 -2.24 4.87
CA TRP A 346 10.69 -3.16 3.94
C TRP A 346 10.12 -2.42 2.74
N ARG A 347 10.00 -3.14 1.64
CA ARG A 347 9.47 -2.64 0.37
C ARG A 347 8.68 -3.73 -0.33
N ALA A 348 7.52 -3.36 -0.86
CA ALA A 348 6.72 -4.19 -1.75
C ALA A 348 6.58 -3.50 -3.11
N THR A 349 6.70 -4.27 -4.19
CA THR A 349 6.51 -3.79 -5.57
C THR A 349 5.46 -4.67 -6.26
N ALA A 350 4.65 -4.08 -7.14
CA ALA A 350 3.64 -4.79 -7.92
C ALA A 350 3.26 -3.97 -9.16
N ALA A 351 2.54 -4.59 -10.11
CA ALA A 351 1.92 -3.83 -11.17
C ALA A 351 0.65 -3.12 -10.67
N GLN A 352 -0.08 -3.74 -9.73
CA GLN A 352 -1.30 -3.20 -9.18
C GLN A 352 -1.40 -3.52 -7.68
N ALA A 353 -1.95 -2.58 -6.91
CA ALA A 353 -2.34 -2.77 -5.52
C ALA A 353 -3.77 -2.29 -5.29
N ARG A 354 -4.57 -3.11 -4.62
CA ARG A 354 -5.95 -2.79 -4.25
C ARG A 354 -6.14 -2.98 -2.75
N LEU A 355 -6.62 -1.96 -2.07
CA LEU A 355 -7.03 -2.03 -0.67
C LEU A 355 -8.54 -1.87 -0.60
N THR A 356 -9.23 -2.85 -0.03
CA THR A 356 -10.69 -2.83 0.15
C THR A 356 -11.03 -3.65 1.41
N ASN A 357 -11.83 -3.12 2.32
CA ASN A 357 -12.27 -3.82 3.54
C ASN A 357 -11.12 -4.48 4.31
N ASP A 358 -10.06 -3.73 4.59
CA ASP A 358 -8.85 -4.18 5.29
C ASP A 358 -8.06 -5.31 4.58
N VAL A 359 -8.36 -5.58 3.31
CA VAL A 359 -7.61 -6.53 2.48
C VAL A 359 -6.80 -5.77 1.45
N LEU A 360 -5.47 -5.88 1.55
CA LEU A 360 -4.54 -5.39 0.55
C LEU A 360 -4.20 -6.56 -0.40
N GLU A 361 -4.47 -6.38 -1.67
CA GLU A 361 -4.11 -7.32 -2.74
C GLU A 361 -3.10 -6.67 -3.67
N LEU A 362 -1.98 -7.34 -3.89
CA LEU A 362 -0.93 -6.98 -4.83
C LEU A 362 -0.93 -8.00 -5.97
N SER A 363 -0.90 -7.55 -7.20
CA SER A 363 -0.92 -8.39 -8.40
C SER A 363 0.04 -7.89 -9.48
N GLY A 364 0.33 -8.77 -10.46
CA GLY A 364 1.31 -8.48 -11.51
C GLY A 364 2.75 -8.61 -11.02
N ALA A 365 3.14 -9.85 -10.70
CA ALA A 365 4.45 -10.24 -10.19
C ALA A 365 4.87 -9.46 -8.90
N PRO A 366 4.04 -9.48 -7.86
CA PRO A 366 4.38 -8.80 -6.62
C PRO A 366 5.65 -9.38 -6.01
N HIS A 367 6.48 -8.49 -5.53
CA HIS A 367 7.69 -8.82 -4.79
C HIS A 367 7.75 -7.99 -3.52
N TRP A 368 7.86 -8.67 -2.39
CA TRP A 368 8.04 -8.03 -1.09
C TRP A 368 9.41 -8.38 -0.53
N SER A 369 10.14 -7.41 -0.05
CA SER A 369 11.47 -7.59 0.54
C SER A 369 11.65 -6.71 1.78
N GLY A 370 12.37 -7.22 2.77
CA GLY A 370 12.70 -6.48 3.97
C GLY A 370 13.45 -7.32 4.98
N ARG A 371 14.43 -6.74 5.65
CA ARG A 371 15.24 -7.39 6.70
C ARG A 371 15.81 -8.75 6.30
N GLY A 372 16.26 -8.88 5.04
CA GLY A 372 16.81 -10.13 4.49
C GLY A 372 15.75 -11.20 4.15
N ARG A 373 14.48 -10.86 4.17
CA ARG A 373 13.36 -11.73 3.79
C ARG A 373 12.81 -11.29 2.44
N GLU A 374 12.38 -12.23 1.63
CA GLU A 374 11.78 -11.96 0.32
C GLU A 374 10.59 -12.88 0.12
N VAL A 375 9.53 -12.35 -0.48
CA VAL A 375 8.32 -13.08 -0.85
C VAL A 375 7.88 -12.64 -2.23
N SER A 376 7.57 -13.58 -3.10
CA SER A 376 7.03 -13.31 -4.43
C SER A 376 6.04 -14.38 -4.86
N GLY A 377 5.20 -14.06 -5.84
CA GLY A 377 4.19 -14.93 -6.44
C GLY A 377 3.45 -14.17 -7.54
N GLU A 378 2.34 -14.71 -8.05
CA GLU A 378 1.49 -13.98 -8.99
C GLU A 378 0.60 -12.96 -8.27
N ARG A 379 0.16 -13.30 -7.05
CA ARG A 379 -0.64 -12.42 -6.18
C ARG A 379 -0.24 -12.57 -4.72
N LEU A 380 -0.19 -11.44 -4.03
CA LEU A 380 -0.05 -11.35 -2.57
C LEU A 380 -1.32 -10.74 -2.01
N ARG A 381 -1.96 -11.41 -1.06
CA ARG A 381 -3.16 -10.94 -0.37
C ARG A 381 -2.89 -10.85 1.13
N LEU A 382 -3.01 -9.63 1.68
CA LEU A 382 -2.81 -9.35 3.09
C LEU A 382 -4.15 -8.97 3.70
N ASN A 383 -4.62 -9.74 4.67
CA ASN A 383 -5.74 -9.37 5.51
C ASN A 383 -5.20 -8.66 6.75
N LEU A 384 -5.34 -7.34 6.80
CA LEU A 384 -4.78 -6.50 7.86
C LEU A 384 -5.47 -6.73 9.19
N ARG A 385 -6.76 -7.07 9.18
CA ARG A 385 -7.55 -7.34 10.38
C ARG A 385 -7.22 -8.69 11.01
N GLU A 386 -7.12 -9.73 10.19
CA GLU A 386 -6.83 -11.11 10.63
C GLU A 386 -5.34 -11.38 10.76
N ARG A 387 -4.49 -10.45 10.32
CA ARG A 387 -3.03 -10.64 10.26
C ARG A 387 -2.64 -11.88 9.46
N ALA A 388 -3.32 -12.08 8.35
CA ALA A 388 -3.09 -13.22 7.47
C ALA A 388 -2.51 -12.77 6.14
N VAL A 389 -1.60 -13.57 5.60
CA VAL A 389 -1.02 -13.35 4.27
C VAL A 389 -1.18 -14.61 3.45
N ALA A 390 -1.64 -14.44 2.21
CA ALA A 390 -1.67 -15.49 1.21
C ALA A 390 -0.80 -15.08 0.02
N VAL A 391 0.04 -15.99 -0.43
CA VAL A 391 0.82 -15.90 -1.65
C VAL A 391 0.26 -16.92 -2.62
N LEU A 392 -0.18 -16.50 -3.77
CA LEU A 392 -0.89 -17.32 -4.75
C LEU A 392 -0.15 -17.30 -6.10
N GLY A 393 -0.08 -18.47 -6.74
CA GLY A 393 0.57 -18.66 -8.02
C GLY A 393 2.09 -18.60 -7.94
N GLY A 394 2.75 -19.76 -7.84
CA GLY A 394 4.20 -19.85 -7.80
C GLY A 394 4.84 -19.14 -6.60
N ALA A 395 4.34 -19.39 -5.40
CA ALA A 395 4.84 -18.78 -4.17
C ALA A 395 6.32 -19.11 -3.94
N ARG A 396 7.14 -18.08 -3.79
CA ARG A 396 8.55 -18.20 -3.45
C ARG A 396 8.87 -17.33 -2.25
N LEU A 397 9.39 -17.97 -1.21
CA LEU A 397 9.79 -17.33 0.03
C LEU A 397 11.28 -17.55 0.26
N ARG A 398 12.01 -16.49 0.58
CA ARG A 398 13.39 -16.57 1.02
C ARG A 398 13.49 -15.96 2.41
N LEU A 399 13.94 -16.77 3.36
CA LEU A 399 13.97 -16.43 4.77
C LEU A 399 15.36 -16.69 5.33
N PRO A 400 15.96 -15.77 6.12
CA PRO A 400 17.18 -16.08 6.84
C PRO A 400 16.90 -17.19 7.87
N ALA A 401 17.77 -18.17 7.97
CA ALA A 401 17.58 -19.28 8.92
C ALA A 401 17.48 -18.79 10.37
N GLY A 402 18.12 -17.67 10.70
CA GLY A 402 18.00 -16.99 11.98
C GLY A 402 16.59 -16.45 12.29
N ALA A 403 15.71 -16.30 11.29
CA ALA A 403 14.32 -15.92 11.51
C ALA A 403 13.51 -16.96 12.31
N PHE A 404 13.99 -18.19 12.36
CA PHE A 404 13.36 -19.31 13.08
C PHE A 404 14.05 -19.60 14.43
N THR A 405 15.08 -18.86 14.80
CA THR A 405 15.77 -19.04 16.09
C THR A 405 15.26 -18.04 17.12
N PRO A 406 15.06 -18.46 18.39
CA PRO A 406 14.61 -17.57 19.45
C PRO A 406 15.62 -16.45 19.71
N ALA A 407 15.13 -15.24 19.98
CA ALA A 407 15.95 -14.08 20.33
C ALA A 407 16.82 -14.29 21.61
N GLY A 408 16.47 -15.25 22.46
CA GLY A 408 17.16 -15.56 23.70
C GLY A 408 18.50 -16.28 23.55
N LEU A 409 18.80 -16.89 22.40
CA LEU A 409 20.07 -17.61 22.19
C LEU A 409 21.31 -16.71 22.10
N ALA A 410 21.12 -15.39 22.08
CA ALA A 410 22.23 -14.44 22.13
C ALA A 410 22.94 -14.39 23.49
N ALA A 411 22.34 -14.93 24.55
CA ALA A 411 22.76 -14.73 25.95
C ALA A 411 23.37 -15.94 26.68
N LEU A 412 23.48 -17.14 26.05
CA LEU A 412 24.08 -18.29 26.74
C LEU A 412 25.59 -18.39 26.51
N PRO A 413 26.41 -18.43 27.56
CA PRO A 413 27.85 -18.55 27.43
C PRO A 413 28.27 -20.00 27.13
N THR A 414 29.28 -20.11 26.28
CA THR A 414 30.31 -21.15 26.29
C THR A 414 30.25 -22.42 25.45
N HIS A 415 29.34 -22.72 24.56
CA HIS A 415 29.61 -23.76 23.52
C HIS A 415 28.82 -23.48 22.22
N ARG A 416 28.85 -22.28 21.73
CA ARG A 416 28.30 -21.91 20.44
C ARG A 416 29.21 -22.31 19.28
N PRO A 417 28.67 -22.88 18.19
CA PRO A 417 29.26 -22.59 16.89
C PRO A 417 29.25 -21.06 16.73
N PRO A 418 30.32 -20.45 16.24
CA PRO A 418 30.44 -19.00 16.20
C PRO A 418 29.22 -18.41 15.51
N ALA A 419 28.65 -17.37 16.06
CA ALA A 419 27.42 -16.68 15.57
C ALA A 419 27.52 -16.33 14.07
N ARG A 420 28.72 -16.26 13.52
CA ARG A 420 29.01 -16.13 12.09
C ARG A 420 28.52 -17.30 11.22
N ALA A 421 28.32 -18.51 11.78
CA ALA A 421 27.89 -19.68 11.00
C ALA A 421 26.42 -19.61 10.56
N TRP A 422 25.58 -18.81 11.22
CA TRP A 422 24.13 -18.73 10.96
C TRP A 422 23.74 -17.47 10.18
N THR A 423 24.59 -16.47 10.10
CA THR A 423 24.28 -15.17 9.47
C THR A 423 24.09 -15.26 7.96
N ASN A 424 24.63 -16.30 7.31
CA ASN A 424 24.54 -16.49 5.86
C ASN A 424 23.70 -17.70 5.43
N LEU A 425 22.90 -18.26 6.37
CA LEU A 425 22.00 -19.36 6.05
C LEU A 425 20.64 -18.83 5.64
N PHE A 426 20.16 -19.30 4.50
CA PHE A 426 18.84 -18.97 3.97
C PHE A 426 18.04 -20.25 3.71
N VAL A 427 16.73 -20.15 3.94
CA VAL A 427 15.75 -21.15 3.53
C VAL A 427 14.94 -20.54 2.39
N VAL A 428 14.93 -21.20 1.24
CA VAL A 428 14.07 -20.85 0.11
C VAL A 428 12.99 -21.91 0.00
N VAL A 429 11.72 -21.49 0.08
CA VAL A 429 10.57 -22.37 -0.10
C VAL A 429 9.84 -21.95 -1.38
N GLU A 430 9.65 -22.90 -2.28
CA GLU A 430 8.88 -22.77 -3.51
C GLU A 430 7.65 -23.67 -3.42
N ALA A 431 6.47 -23.14 -3.73
CA ALA A 431 5.18 -23.85 -3.66
C ALA A 431 4.19 -23.22 -4.63
N GLU A 432 3.06 -23.88 -4.92
CA GLU A 432 1.98 -23.28 -5.70
C GLU A 432 1.35 -22.10 -4.96
N ALA A 433 1.12 -22.28 -3.65
CA ALA A 433 0.63 -21.22 -2.78
C ALA A 433 1.21 -21.34 -1.37
N ALA A 434 1.21 -20.22 -0.64
CA ALA A 434 1.59 -20.17 0.76
C ALA A 434 0.58 -19.33 1.55
N HIS A 435 0.23 -19.79 2.77
CA HIS A 435 -0.65 -19.09 3.69
C HIS A 435 0.01 -18.92 5.06
N PHE A 436 -0.09 -17.72 5.59
CA PHE A 436 0.45 -17.34 6.89
C PHE A 436 -0.71 -16.82 7.74
N ALA A 437 -1.06 -17.49 8.81
CA ALA A 437 -2.08 -17.05 9.73
C ALA A 437 -1.88 -17.67 11.10
N ALA A 438 -2.10 -16.90 12.17
CA ALA A 438 -2.16 -17.37 13.55
C ALA A 438 -1.04 -18.35 13.96
N GLY A 439 0.21 -18.06 13.60
CA GLY A 439 1.37 -18.87 13.94
C GLY A 439 1.52 -20.15 13.11
N ARG A 440 0.82 -20.26 12.01
CA ARG A 440 0.90 -21.38 11.08
C ARG A 440 1.24 -20.88 9.67
N LEU A 441 2.24 -21.53 9.05
CA LEU A 441 2.57 -21.38 7.65
C LEU A 441 2.23 -22.69 6.94
N THR A 442 1.41 -22.61 5.90
CA THR A 442 1.04 -23.76 5.08
C THR A 442 1.42 -23.50 3.64
N PHE A 443 1.96 -24.51 2.98
CA PHE A 443 2.40 -24.47 1.60
C PHE A 443 1.67 -25.53 0.80
N ALA A 444 1.07 -25.11 -0.32
CA ALA A 444 0.34 -25.98 -1.23
C ALA A 444 1.26 -26.65 -2.26
N PRO A 445 0.91 -27.86 -2.72
CA PRO A 445 1.74 -28.68 -3.59
C PRO A 445 1.97 -28.07 -4.99
N PRO A 446 3.14 -28.39 -5.61
CA PRO A 446 4.27 -29.11 -5.05
C PRO A 446 5.16 -28.20 -4.20
N VAL A 447 5.72 -28.73 -3.12
CA VAL A 447 6.59 -27.94 -2.23
C VAL A 447 8.04 -28.38 -2.35
N ARG A 448 8.92 -27.41 -2.47
CA ARG A 448 10.36 -27.57 -2.45
C ARG A 448 10.99 -26.55 -1.50
N ALA A 449 11.65 -27.01 -0.44
CA ALA A 449 12.35 -26.16 0.51
C ALA A 449 13.85 -26.46 0.47
N ARG A 450 14.67 -25.44 0.20
CA ARG A 450 16.12 -25.53 0.14
C ARG A 450 16.77 -24.73 1.25
N VAL A 451 17.76 -25.30 1.89
CA VAL A 451 18.63 -24.61 2.84
C VAL A 451 19.98 -24.39 2.16
N SER A 452 20.47 -23.16 2.16
CA SER A 452 21.76 -22.79 1.57
C SER A 452 22.56 -21.87 2.49
N ALA A 453 23.89 -21.96 2.37
CA ALA A 453 24.86 -21.04 2.98
C ALA A 453 25.44 -20.17 1.86
N GLY A 454 24.97 -18.94 1.73
CA GLY A 454 25.24 -18.16 0.53
C GLY A 454 24.70 -18.88 -0.72
N GLU A 455 25.57 -19.17 -1.69
CA GLU A 455 25.22 -19.90 -2.92
C GLU A 455 25.28 -21.42 -2.78
N GLN A 456 25.88 -21.94 -1.69
CA GLN A 456 26.07 -23.37 -1.51
C GLN A 456 24.83 -24.05 -0.95
N PRO A 457 24.18 -24.99 -1.67
CA PRO A 457 23.07 -25.77 -1.12
C PRO A 457 23.56 -26.76 -0.06
N LEU A 458 22.88 -26.78 1.08
CA LEU A 458 23.17 -27.68 2.20
C LEU A 458 22.19 -28.85 2.29
N GLY A 459 20.97 -28.65 1.82
CA GLY A 459 19.93 -29.67 1.81
C GLY A 459 18.66 -29.19 1.13
N GLU A 460 17.82 -30.17 0.80
CA GLU A 460 16.53 -29.96 0.12
C GLU A 460 15.47 -30.88 0.72
N LEU A 461 14.28 -30.33 0.93
CA LEU A 461 13.07 -31.05 1.27
C LEU A 461 12.08 -30.90 0.13
N THR A 462 11.56 -32.01 -0.38
CA THR A 462 10.44 -32.02 -1.32
C THR A 462 9.27 -32.80 -0.72
N CYS A 463 8.06 -32.31 -0.88
CA CYS A 463 6.85 -32.95 -0.40
C CYS A 463 5.63 -32.43 -1.16
N ARG A 464 4.46 -33.04 -0.89
CA ARG A 464 3.20 -32.52 -1.41
C ARG A 464 2.75 -31.31 -0.60
N ASP A 465 2.61 -31.46 0.70
CA ASP A 465 2.15 -30.41 1.60
C ASP A 465 3.18 -30.17 2.70
N LEU A 466 3.41 -28.89 3.05
CA LEU A 466 4.30 -28.50 4.13
C LEU A 466 3.58 -27.58 5.09
N THR A 467 3.64 -27.87 6.38
CA THR A 467 3.13 -26.99 7.44
C THR A 467 4.25 -26.69 8.42
N VAL A 468 4.41 -25.41 8.76
CA VAL A 468 5.34 -24.92 9.77
C VAL A 468 4.53 -24.28 10.88
N LEU A 469 4.67 -24.79 12.10
CA LEU A 469 4.03 -24.26 13.31
C LEU A 469 5.02 -23.35 14.02
N TYR A 470 4.57 -22.15 14.27
CA TYR A 470 5.40 -21.09 14.82
C TYR A 470 4.55 -20.19 15.72
N ARG A 471 4.95 -19.94 16.95
CA ARG A 471 4.36 -18.89 17.82
C ARG A 471 5.39 -17.81 18.06
N ASP A 472 6.15 -17.92 19.13
CA ASP A 472 7.30 -17.06 19.39
C ASP A 472 8.59 -17.65 18.82
N GLN A 473 8.55 -18.93 18.46
CA GLN A 473 9.65 -19.71 17.92
C GLN A 473 9.11 -20.85 17.04
N LEU A 474 10.00 -21.48 16.29
CA LEU A 474 9.69 -22.68 15.53
C LEU A 474 9.33 -23.84 16.48
N GLU A 475 8.10 -24.35 16.40
CA GLU A 475 7.61 -25.46 17.22
C GLU A 475 7.70 -26.78 16.48
N ALA A 476 7.19 -26.84 15.25
CA ALA A 476 7.21 -28.05 14.46
C ALA A 476 7.20 -27.76 12.95
N ILE A 477 7.72 -28.71 12.18
CA ILE A 477 7.60 -28.81 10.73
C ILE A 477 6.93 -30.14 10.41
N GLU A 478 5.86 -30.11 9.63
CA GLU A 478 5.16 -31.30 9.14
C GLU A 478 5.17 -31.31 7.61
N ALA A 479 5.73 -32.35 7.02
CA ALA A 479 5.73 -32.60 5.58
C ALA A 479 4.91 -33.87 5.29
N VAL A 480 4.05 -33.83 4.29
CA VAL A 480 3.15 -34.90 3.92
C VAL A 480 3.17 -35.16 2.43
N GLY A 481 3.10 -36.43 2.04
CA GLY A 481 2.99 -36.90 0.67
C GLY A 481 4.32 -36.91 -0.08
N THR A 482 4.86 -38.14 -0.29
CA THR A 482 6.13 -38.42 -1.01
C THR A 482 7.26 -37.50 -0.54
N VAL A 483 7.47 -37.51 0.78
CA VAL A 483 8.49 -36.67 1.44
C VAL A 483 9.87 -37.18 1.09
N ARG A 484 10.72 -36.31 0.58
CA ARG A 484 12.14 -36.60 0.34
C ARG A 484 12.98 -35.49 0.94
N LEU A 485 13.80 -35.85 1.92
CA LEU A 485 14.76 -34.96 2.57
C LEU A 485 16.17 -35.36 2.15
N GLU A 486 16.93 -34.45 1.59
CA GLU A 486 18.31 -34.67 1.20
C GLU A 486 19.24 -33.69 1.91
N GLN A 487 20.31 -34.20 2.44
CA GLN A 487 21.45 -33.45 2.95
C GLN A 487 22.60 -33.61 1.97
N PHE A 488 23.07 -32.49 1.43
CA PHE A 488 24.20 -32.47 0.49
C PHE A 488 25.54 -32.51 1.22
N ALA A 489 26.57 -32.93 0.48
CA ALA A 489 27.94 -32.93 0.98
C ALA A 489 28.37 -31.51 1.37
N ARG A 490 29.07 -31.39 2.49
CA ARG A 490 29.63 -30.12 2.96
C ARG A 490 31.14 -30.08 2.69
N PRO A 491 31.75 -28.86 2.59
CA PRO A 491 33.18 -28.72 2.41
C PRO A 491 34.01 -29.45 3.48
N GLU A 492 33.53 -29.46 4.74
CA GLU A 492 34.20 -30.13 5.84
C GLU A 492 34.07 -31.65 5.75
N ARG A 493 33.08 -32.15 4.99
CA ARG A 493 32.80 -33.57 4.76
C ARG A 493 32.33 -33.83 3.33
N PRO A 494 33.20 -33.69 2.33
CA PRO A 494 32.81 -33.71 0.92
C PRO A 494 32.24 -35.03 0.42
N GLY A 495 32.46 -36.12 1.16
CA GLY A 495 31.97 -37.47 0.80
C GLY A 495 30.69 -37.89 1.50
N LEU A 496 30.09 -37.07 2.38
CA LEU A 496 28.92 -37.47 3.17
C LEU A 496 27.63 -36.87 2.62
N THR A 497 26.74 -37.75 2.12
CA THR A 497 25.37 -37.40 1.77
C THR A 497 24.36 -38.25 2.55
N ARG A 498 23.20 -37.69 2.85
CA ARG A 498 22.11 -38.40 3.51
C ARG A 498 20.79 -38.10 2.80
N SER A 499 19.93 -39.11 2.75
CA SER A 499 18.56 -38.93 2.27
C SER A 499 17.59 -39.70 3.16
N LEU A 500 16.38 -39.17 3.27
CA LEU A 500 15.24 -39.77 3.94
C LEU A 500 14.04 -39.69 3.02
N GLU A 501 13.38 -40.81 2.76
CA GLU A 501 12.15 -40.88 1.98
C GLU A 501 11.06 -41.50 2.85
N CYS A 502 9.83 -40.90 2.87
CA CYS A 502 8.68 -41.37 3.64
C CYS A 502 7.39 -40.72 3.13
N GLU A 503 6.23 -41.12 3.66
CA GLU A 503 4.96 -40.46 3.33
C GLU A 503 4.68 -39.25 4.23
N ARG A 504 5.12 -39.31 5.49
CA ARG A 504 4.96 -38.22 6.46
C ARG A 504 6.24 -38.04 7.27
N LEU A 505 6.63 -36.79 7.44
CA LEU A 505 7.75 -36.38 8.27
C LEU A 505 7.30 -35.30 9.23
N ARG A 506 7.54 -35.46 10.52
CA ARG A 506 7.32 -34.45 11.56
C ARG A 506 8.60 -34.21 12.33
N ALA A 507 9.01 -32.96 12.40
CA ALA A 507 10.16 -32.50 13.18
C ALA A 507 9.66 -31.55 14.26
N GLU A 508 9.96 -31.84 15.54
CA GLU A 508 9.61 -31.01 16.69
C GLU A 508 10.86 -30.35 17.26
N PHE A 509 10.74 -29.07 17.59
CA PHE A 509 11.83 -28.25 18.10
C PHE A 509 11.60 -27.90 19.57
N ALA A 510 12.67 -27.83 20.34
CA ALA A 510 12.64 -27.34 21.70
C ALA A 510 12.66 -25.82 21.75
N ALA A 511 12.40 -25.24 22.93
CA ALA A 511 12.37 -23.79 23.15
C ALA A 511 13.70 -23.07 22.82
N ASP A 512 14.80 -23.82 22.78
CA ASP A 512 16.12 -23.30 22.37
C ASP A 512 16.38 -23.37 20.85
N GLY A 513 15.36 -23.82 20.06
CA GLY A 513 15.43 -23.93 18.59
C GLY A 513 16.18 -25.15 18.08
N PHE A 514 16.66 -26.05 18.96
CA PHE A 514 17.26 -27.32 18.56
C PHE A 514 16.20 -28.36 18.30
N LEU A 515 16.49 -29.28 17.38
CA LEU A 515 15.62 -30.42 17.09
C LEU A 515 15.50 -31.32 18.33
N ARG A 516 14.26 -31.57 18.78
CA ARG A 516 13.93 -32.45 19.90
C ARG A 516 13.63 -33.85 19.44
N GLN A 517 12.78 -33.95 18.42
CA GLN A 517 12.29 -35.22 17.91
C GLN A 517 12.07 -35.15 16.42
N LEU A 518 12.34 -36.25 15.71
CA LEU A 518 12.00 -36.46 14.33
C LEU A 518 11.18 -37.75 14.23
N GLU A 519 10.05 -37.68 13.56
CA GLU A 519 9.18 -38.84 13.28
C GLU A 519 8.95 -38.95 11.78
N ALA A 520 9.18 -40.13 11.22
CA ALA A 520 8.94 -40.46 9.84
C ALA A 520 8.04 -41.69 9.75
N ASP A 521 6.97 -41.61 8.95
CA ASP A 521 5.98 -42.67 8.80
C ASP A 521 5.70 -42.95 7.31
N GLY A 522 5.31 -44.21 7.03
CA GLY A 522 4.86 -44.65 5.71
C GLY A 522 6.02 -45.03 4.79
N GLY A 523 6.55 -46.23 4.96
CA GLY A 523 7.58 -46.78 4.07
C GLY A 523 8.91 -46.02 4.13
N VAL A 524 9.41 -45.79 5.32
CA VAL A 524 10.63 -45.02 5.58
C VAL A 524 11.85 -45.66 4.96
N THR A 525 12.60 -44.93 4.15
CA THR A 525 13.91 -45.35 3.65
C THR A 525 14.92 -44.25 3.95
N ALA A 526 15.86 -44.53 4.85
CA ALA A 526 16.96 -43.61 5.18
C ALA A 526 18.27 -44.16 4.61
N ARG A 527 19.01 -43.32 3.89
CA ARG A 527 20.29 -43.65 3.26
C ARG A 527 21.37 -42.70 3.70
N GLN A 528 22.54 -43.25 4.00
CA GLN A 528 23.77 -42.49 4.22
C GLN A 528 24.85 -43.04 3.31
N ARG A 529 25.42 -42.17 2.48
CA ARG A 529 26.56 -42.49 1.62
C ARG A 529 27.79 -41.78 2.16
N GLU A 530 28.85 -42.53 2.45
CA GLU A 530 30.11 -41.99 2.93
C GLU A 530 31.24 -42.45 1.99
N SER A 531 31.91 -41.49 1.35
CA SER A 531 33.10 -41.71 0.52
C SER A 531 34.31 -41.15 1.28
N ARG A 532 35.27 -42.00 1.68
CA ARG A 532 36.42 -41.59 2.50
C ARG A 532 37.65 -41.19 1.69
N GLU A 533 37.79 -41.64 0.46
CA GLU A 533 38.87 -41.31 -0.47
C GLU A 533 38.50 -41.68 -1.91
N ALA A 534 39.08 -41.08 -2.90
CA ALA A 534 38.78 -41.30 -4.32
C ALA A 534 39.06 -42.75 -4.81
N ALA A 535 39.73 -43.59 -4.01
CA ALA A 535 40.08 -44.96 -4.34
C ALA A 535 39.30 -46.05 -3.63
N ARG A 536 38.44 -45.72 -2.67
CA ARG A 536 37.59 -46.74 -1.94
C ARG A 536 36.14 -46.61 -2.34
N ALA A 537 35.49 -47.75 -2.62
CA ALA A 537 34.06 -47.81 -2.90
C ALA A 537 33.28 -47.10 -1.80
N ALA A 538 32.36 -46.21 -2.19
CA ALA A 538 31.51 -45.45 -1.27
C ALA A 538 30.69 -46.44 -0.39
N GLN A 539 30.77 -46.30 0.92
CA GLN A 539 30.02 -47.13 1.84
C GLN A 539 28.58 -46.62 1.95
N LEU A 540 27.62 -47.40 1.47
CA LEU A 540 26.19 -47.15 1.63
C LEU A 540 25.67 -47.80 2.89
N THR A 541 25.02 -47.04 3.75
CA THR A 541 24.17 -47.53 4.85
C THR A 541 22.73 -47.20 4.52
N GLU A 542 21.85 -48.19 4.53
CA GLU A 542 20.42 -48.03 4.27
C GLU A 542 19.61 -48.64 5.42
N VAL A 543 18.57 -47.91 5.85
CA VAL A 543 17.59 -48.36 6.84
C VAL A 543 16.20 -48.25 6.21
N ARG A 544 15.45 -49.35 6.22
CA ARG A 544 14.05 -49.39 5.81
C ARG A 544 13.17 -49.80 6.96
N ALA A 545 12.01 -49.15 7.15
CA ALA A 545 11.02 -49.46 8.17
C ALA A 545 9.66 -48.86 7.81
N GLN A 546 8.59 -49.22 8.48
CA GLN A 546 7.30 -48.55 8.35
C GLN A 546 7.30 -47.20 9.08
N ARG A 547 7.92 -47.16 10.28
CA ARG A 547 8.05 -45.95 11.11
C ARG A 547 9.46 -45.84 11.68
N VAL A 548 9.96 -44.62 11.73
CA VAL A 548 11.22 -44.26 12.39
C VAL A 548 10.99 -43.04 13.29
N GLN A 549 11.45 -43.14 14.53
CA GLN A 549 11.45 -42.04 15.48
C GLN A 549 12.88 -41.82 15.98
N ALA A 550 13.30 -40.57 16.05
CA ALA A 550 14.64 -40.18 16.50
C ALA A 550 14.55 -39.07 17.53
N TRP A 551 15.26 -39.18 18.63
CA TRP A 551 15.35 -38.19 19.69
C TRP A 551 16.75 -37.60 19.72
N PHE A 552 16.84 -36.31 20.04
CA PHE A 552 18.09 -35.59 20.02
C PHE A 552 18.48 -35.10 21.41
N VAL A 553 19.77 -35.01 21.66
CA VAL A 553 20.31 -34.51 22.93
C VAL A 553 19.94 -33.04 23.09
N PRO A 554 19.30 -32.60 24.20
CA PRO A 554 18.90 -31.24 24.44
C PRO A 554 20.06 -30.23 24.21
N GLY A 555 19.75 -29.10 23.61
CA GLY A 555 20.73 -28.05 23.29
C GLY A 555 21.70 -28.40 22.16
N THR A 556 21.46 -29.52 21.45
CA THR A 556 22.30 -29.96 20.33
C THR A 556 21.44 -30.60 19.23
N ASN A 557 21.95 -30.69 18.01
CA ASN A 557 21.35 -31.49 16.93
C ASN A 557 22.03 -32.89 16.84
N ARG A 558 22.53 -33.42 17.94
CA ARG A 558 23.15 -34.73 17.99
C ARG A 558 22.12 -35.80 18.36
N LEU A 559 22.05 -36.89 17.57
CA LEU A 559 21.17 -37.99 17.85
C LEU A 559 21.49 -38.57 19.24
N ASP A 560 20.49 -38.79 20.07
CA ASP A 560 20.55 -39.52 21.33
C ASP A 560 20.22 -40.98 21.07
N HIS A 561 19.01 -41.27 20.65
CA HIS A 561 18.58 -42.61 20.26
C HIS A 561 17.56 -42.55 19.12
N ALA A 562 17.37 -43.67 18.44
CA ALA A 562 16.36 -43.82 17.41
C ALA A 562 15.70 -45.21 17.51
N THR A 563 14.40 -45.26 17.20
CA THR A 563 13.63 -46.49 17.06
C THR A 563 13.10 -46.63 15.65
N ALA A 564 13.14 -47.83 15.12
CA ALA A 564 12.50 -48.20 13.86
C ALA A 564 11.54 -49.36 14.12
N ALA A 565 10.37 -49.33 13.48
CA ALA A 565 9.35 -50.36 13.66
C ALA A 565 8.69 -50.73 12.33
N GLY A 566 8.28 -52.01 12.22
CA GLY A 566 7.60 -52.58 11.07
C GLY A 566 8.56 -52.96 9.94
N GLN A 567 8.86 -54.28 9.86
CA GLN A 567 9.73 -54.88 8.82
C GLN A 567 11.08 -54.16 8.67
N VAL A 568 11.75 -53.94 9.79
CA VAL A 568 13.01 -53.19 9.81
C VAL A 568 14.10 -53.98 9.07
N ARG A 569 14.75 -53.28 8.12
CA ARG A 569 15.93 -53.77 7.40
C ARG A 569 17.04 -52.75 7.49
N VAL A 570 18.20 -53.18 7.92
CA VAL A 570 19.42 -52.36 7.98
C VAL A 570 20.48 -53.02 7.13
N SER A 571 21.04 -52.31 6.17
CA SER A 571 22.14 -52.79 5.34
C SER A 571 23.32 -51.84 5.39
N ARG A 572 24.54 -52.39 5.43
CA ARG A 572 25.80 -51.65 5.36
C ARG A 572 26.87 -52.48 4.66
N GLY A 573 27.15 -52.14 3.40
CA GLY A 573 28.01 -52.97 2.56
C GLY A 573 27.41 -54.35 2.33
N ASP A 574 28.13 -55.40 2.67
CA ASP A 574 27.74 -56.82 2.60
C ASP A 574 26.90 -57.31 3.78
N ARG A 575 26.69 -56.48 4.80
CA ARG A 575 25.97 -56.81 6.02
C ARG A 575 24.51 -56.40 5.96
N ARG A 576 23.64 -57.30 6.36
CA ARG A 576 22.18 -57.07 6.44
C ARG A 576 21.67 -57.50 7.80
N ALA A 577 20.75 -56.71 8.35
CA ALA A 577 20.08 -57.01 9.59
C ALA A 577 18.57 -56.81 9.42
N GLU A 578 17.74 -57.71 9.85
CA GLU A 578 16.29 -57.68 9.72
C GLU A 578 15.63 -57.98 11.07
N GLY A 579 14.43 -57.40 11.32
CA GLY A 579 13.63 -57.63 12.51
C GLY A 579 12.34 -56.82 12.45
N GLU A 580 11.46 -56.95 13.43
CA GLU A 580 10.25 -56.16 13.50
C GLU A 580 10.51 -54.78 14.11
N ARG A 581 11.48 -54.69 15.03
CA ARG A 581 11.87 -53.44 15.71
C ARG A 581 13.38 -53.36 15.85
N ALA A 582 13.87 -52.13 15.67
CA ALA A 582 15.26 -51.80 15.94
C ALA A 582 15.35 -50.59 16.87
N THR A 583 16.28 -50.61 17.81
CA THR A 583 16.61 -49.49 18.69
C THR A 583 18.10 -49.20 18.58
N TYR A 584 18.45 -47.96 18.23
CA TYR A 584 19.84 -47.51 18.15
C TYR A 584 20.13 -46.48 19.22
N THR A 585 21.17 -46.72 20.02
CA THR A 585 21.65 -45.76 21.03
C THR A 585 22.97 -45.16 20.57
N ALA A 586 22.97 -43.84 20.32
CA ALA A 586 24.13 -43.18 19.73
C ALA A 586 25.33 -43.09 20.68
N ALA A 587 25.11 -42.93 21.99
CA ALA A 587 26.17 -42.87 23.00
C ALA A 587 27.04 -44.13 22.99
N THR A 588 26.43 -45.30 22.87
CA THR A 588 27.12 -46.60 22.85
C THR A 588 27.43 -47.13 21.45
N GLY A 589 26.76 -46.59 20.42
CA GLY A 589 26.80 -47.11 19.05
C GLY A 589 26.12 -48.47 18.90
N ARG A 590 25.21 -48.84 19.84
CA ARG A 590 24.55 -50.14 19.91
C ARG A 590 23.22 -50.13 19.17
N LEU A 591 23.06 -51.05 18.24
CA LEU A 591 21.81 -51.38 17.58
C LEU A 591 21.26 -52.67 18.18
N GLU A 592 20.02 -52.64 18.64
CA GLU A 592 19.28 -53.82 19.13
C GLU A 592 18.14 -54.14 18.18
N LEU A 593 17.99 -55.38 17.79
CA LEU A 593 16.95 -55.90 16.91
C LEU A 593 16.10 -56.91 17.66
N THR A 594 14.78 -56.81 17.57
CA THR A 594 13.79 -57.69 18.18
C THR A 594 12.71 -58.07 17.16
N GLY A 595 11.91 -59.13 17.48
CA GLY A 595 10.87 -59.65 16.59
C GLY A 595 11.46 -60.46 15.45
N GLN A 596 11.85 -61.67 15.75
CA GLN A 596 12.49 -62.63 14.84
C GLN A 596 13.74 -62.05 14.14
N PRO A 597 14.68 -61.52 14.92
CA PRO A 597 15.81 -60.80 14.35
C PRO A 597 16.73 -61.75 13.59
N ARG A 598 17.30 -61.24 12.48
CA ARG A 598 18.25 -61.98 11.64
C ARG A 598 19.38 -61.02 11.24
N VAL A 599 20.60 -61.52 11.32
CA VAL A 599 21.78 -60.80 10.80
C VAL A 599 22.50 -61.71 9.82
N GLU A 600 22.85 -61.14 8.67
CA GLU A 600 23.55 -61.81 7.59
C GLU A 600 24.82 -60.98 7.23
N THR A 601 25.93 -61.68 7.12
CA THR A 601 27.24 -61.15 6.74
C THR A 601 27.85 -62.04 5.68
N ALA A 602 28.93 -61.60 5.02
CA ALA A 602 29.67 -62.46 4.10
C ALA A 602 30.16 -63.76 4.73
N GLU A 603 30.36 -63.80 6.06
CA GLU A 603 30.90 -64.91 6.81
C GLU A 603 29.83 -65.90 7.28
N GLY A 604 28.57 -65.48 7.45
CA GLY A 604 27.50 -66.32 7.94
C GLY A 604 26.22 -65.54 8.32
N ARG A 605 25.28 -66.33 8.89
CA ARG A 605 23.93 -65.84 9.26
C ARG A 605 23.65 -66.24 10.74
N ILE A 606 23.03 -65.28 11.46
CA ILE A 606 22.52 -65.49 12.83
C ILE A 606 21.00 -65.38 12.81
N THR A 607 20.29 -66.37 13.32
CA THR A 607 18.82 -66.43 13.40
C THR A 607 18.37 -67.04 14.72
N GLY A 608 17.09 -66.87 15.11
CA GLY A 608 16.45 -67.53 16.25
C GLY A 608 16.68 -66.87 17.60
N ALA A 609 17.48 -65.83 17.69
CA ALA A 609 17.67 -65.09 18.93
C ALA A 609 16.40 -64.31 19.30
N GLU A 610 16.18 -64.02 20.58
CA GLU A 610 15.16 -63.09 21.05
C GLU A 610 15.55 -61.66 20.76
N VAL A 611 16.83 -61.31 20.98
CA VAL A 611 17.41 -60.03 20.73
C VAL A 611 18.78 -60.22 20.06
N LEU A 612 18.97 -59.57 18.92
CA LEU A 612 20.28 -59.42 18.31
C LEU A 612 20.83 -58.03 18.58
N THR A 613 22.07 -57.93 18.96
CA THR A 613 22.78 -56.66 19.21
C THR A 613 23.93 -56.51 18.25
N TRP A 614 24.09 -55.31 17.70
CA TRP A 614 25.21 -54.98 16.85
C TRP A 614 25.87 -53.68 17.35
N ASP A 615 27.14 -53.82 17.79
CA ASP A 615 28.02 -52.68 18.09
C ASP A 615 28.57 -52.14 16.77
N THR A 616 27.99 -51.01 16.34
CA THR A 616 28.37 -50.36 15.05
C THR A 616 29.78 -49.76 15.08
N ARG A 617 30.36 -49.52 16.27
CA ARG A 617 31.73 -48.98 16.43
C ARG A 617 32.77 -50.09 16.39
N ARG A 618 32.51 -51.19 17.15
CA ARG A 618 33.43 -52.32 17.21
C ARG A 618 33.17 -53.38 16.14
N GLN A 619 32.08 -53.22 15.36
CA GLN A 619 31.65 -54.12 14.30
C GLN A 619 31.44 -55.55 14.81
N ARG A 620 30.87 -55.69 16.01
CA ARG A 620 30.60 -57.00 16.65
C ARG A 620 29.10 -57.21 16.78
N ALA A 621 28.66 -58.38 16.40
CA ALA A 621 27.31 -58.90 16.65
C ALA A 621 27.26 -59.78 17.85
N GLY A 622 26.18 -59.77 18.62
CA GLY A 622 25.89 -60.64 19.74
C GLY A 622 24.39 -60.92 19.78
N GLY A 623 24.01 -61.99 20.48
CA GLY A 623 22.61 -62.40 20.65
C GLY A 623 22.29 -62.75 22.11
N ARG A 624 21.01 -62.58 22.50
CA ARG A 624 20.43 -63.10 23.75
C ARG A 624 19.29 -64.03 23.40
N GLY A 625 19.19 -65.16 24.19
CA GLY A 625 18.31 -66.24 23.87
C GLY A 625 19.01 -67.35 23.06
N ALA A 626 18.30 -68.41 22.74
CA ALA A 626 18.83 -69.50 21.89
C ALA A 626 18.92 -68.98 20.44
N PHE A 627 20.07 -69.07 19.79
CA PHE A 627 20.25 -68.65 18.41
C PHE A 627 21.00 -69.70 17.60
N ARG A 628 20.76 -69.72 16.30
CA ARG A 628 21.44 -70.50 15.29
C ARG A 628 22.44 -69.65 14.54
N LEU A 629 23.69 -70.16 14.48
CA LEU A 629 24.75 -69.57 13.69
C LEU A 629 25.08 -70.48 12.51
N GLU A 630 24.87 -69.99 11.29
CA GLU A 630 25.19 -70.71 10.06
C GLU A 630 26.39 -70.05 9.42
N TRP A 631 27.50 -70.76 9.26
CA TRP A 631 28.71 -70.23 8.60
C TRP A 631 28.64 -70.51 7.11
N THR A 632 28.79 -69.54 6.26
CA THR A 632 28.92 -69.64 4.79
C THR A 632 30.39 -69.73 4.37
N ALA A 633 31.29 -69.14 5.15
CA ALA A 633 32.74 -69.32 5.03
C ALA A 633 33.38 -69.27 6.40
N LEU A 634 34.29 -70.22 6.71
CA LEU A 634 35.07 -70.22 7.96
C LEU A 634 35.98 -68.91 7.96
N PRO A 635 35.89 -68.09 9.03
CA PRO A 635 36.78 -66.94 9.17
C PRO A 635 38.27 -67.42 9.11
N ASP A 636 39.12 -66.68 8.44
CA ASP A 636 40.52 -67.01 8.25
C ASP A 636 41.26 -67.32 9.57
N ARG A 637 40.86 -66.66 10.67
CA ARG A 637 41.40 -66.92 12.00
C ARG A 637 41.02 -68.31 12.57
N LEU A 638 39.91 -68.92 12.16
CA LEU A 638 39.47 -70.26 12.54
C LEU A 638 40.04 -71.27 11.54
N ARG A 639 40.28 -70.93 10.28
CA ARG A 639 40.95 -71.83 9.34
C ARG A 639 42.36 -72.19 9.78
N THR A 640 43.13 -71.24 10.30
CA THR A 640 44.48 -71.45 10.80
C THR A 640 44.51 -72.29 12.07
N ASN A 641 43.52 -72.21 12.95
CA ASN A 641 43.50 -73.00 14.19
C ASN A 641 42.96 -74.45 14.04
N ILE A 642 42.11 -74.71 13.05
CA ILE A 642 41.57 -76.05 12.78
C ILE A 642 42.56 -76.92 11.99
N LEU A 643 43.34 -76.32 11.12
CA LEU A 643 44.35 -76.97 10.33
C LEU A 643 45.69 -77.21 11.09
N ALA A 644 45.88 -76.57 12.25
CA ALA A 644 47.08 -76.67 13.06
C ALA A 644 47.03 -77.77 14.21
N ARG A 645 45.97 -78.57 14.33
CA ARG A 645 45.99 -79.71 15.19
C ARG A 645 46.26 -81.02 14.39
N PRO A 646 47.45 -81.57 14.44
CA PRO A 646 47.65 -82.91 13.93
C PRO A 646 46.84 -83.91 14.80
N LEU A 647 46.03 -84.77 14.17
CA LEU A 647 45.47 -85.96 14.79
C LEU A 647 46.65 -86.81 15.27
N GLY A 648 47.03 -86.58 16.52
CA GLY A 648 47.93 -87.52 17.23
C GLY A 648 47.18 -88.80 17.55
N ARG A 649 47.84 -89.86 17.23
CA ARG A 649 47.46 -91.25 17.46
C ARG A 649 47.05 -91.53 18.92
#